data_12e78099335809dd2d08e22c57d764c2
#
_entry.id   12e78099335809dd2d08e22c57d764c2
#
_cell.length_a   1.000
_cell.length_b   1.000
_cell.length_c   1.000
_cell.angle_alpha   90.00
_cell.angle_beta   90.00
_cell.angle_gamma   90.00
#
_symmetry.space_group_name_H-M   'P 1'
#
loop_
_entity.id
_entity.type
_entity.pdbx_description
1 polymer ?
#
loop_
_entity_poly.entity_id
_entity_poly.type
_entity_poly.pdbx_seq_one_letter_code
_entity_poly.pdbx_strand_id
1 'polypeptide(L)'
;AARALSAIRTDNAKKVLVASLMRRSGTPKTQKDIIRAIADVQIADAENVLKVMLGSSDENMQKEVLYALSRVGSKASLGDLAAAAEKVGYKMEKTGANEAYIALIKRVLEQGDTKDAEKAANDLLKKSTKAGMTQTREAALQILLAAKPEAATKNLLSALKDTDKGYRNAALNFASGFADQNVYIEVMKHMLKAKPEVKVDILNWIGRESKCPSKHDMIKNLELRFDLPARQVLLDQLKDKDFYVQQAAVWALVKIGDKSVIPVLADLLKSNDKQVILLGQDALMAFNGDIDQAVAKVIPSASDAGKIAGLELLAIRMADANLNTVLDQIKSGSSEVKKAAYTALKDVVSEKDFTLLCGMLETAEASAVAPLQDAIIAAISKQPAATQVSNVNRRMIQAGDSKRYLYYKVLSATGEKEALATIVEGLNKGNGAAKDAALDALLAWKGIEAADELFTVCQSAASDQVFDRALKRYVQLVSNPAFTRENRLLSLRKVMEIARTSEQKALILRQIQRADTFLALMYASEFLDSSDAAVRSAAVYAVWNIARNHPEYKGDNVKAILKRVLTMFDGEDARYDIDALKQHLDAMPDEVGFVSIFNGKDLTGWKGLVENPIARAKMKPAQLAKAQEKADENMRRDWKVENGLLVFDGTGYDNLCTEKQYGDFEMYVDWMLDPKGPEADAGIYLRGTPQVQIWDTSRVNVGAQVGSGGLYNNQGNESKPSKVADNKLGEWNSFYIKMVGDRVTVVLNGEKVVDNVILENYWDRKLPIFPVEQIEMQAHGSKVYYRNIYVKELEKQEPFKLSPEEEKEGFKV
;
A
#
# COMPACT_ATOMS: atom_id res chain seq x y z
N ALA A 1 43.81 -2.12 45.38
CA ALA A 1 45.01 -1.28 45.64
C ALA A 1 45.50 -0.58 44.37
N ALA A 2 45.83 -1.31 43.25
CA ALA A 2 46.37 -0.71 42.02
C ALA A 2 45.46 0.35 41.42
N ARG A 3 44.14 0.09 41.32
CA ARG A 3 43.12 1.06 40.86
C ARG A 3 42.99 2.27 41.80
N ALA A 4 43.11 2.07 43.08
CA ALA A 4 43.04 3.21 44.04
C ALA A 4 44.26 4.13 43.90
N LEU A 5 45.48 3.53 43.76
CA LEU A 5 46.70 4.28 43.51
C LEU A 5 46.70 5.04 42.18
N SER A 6 46.10 4.43 41.10
CA SER A 6 45.96 5.13 39.82
C SER A 6 44.96 6.30 39.88
N ALA A 7 43.96 6.20 40.76
CA ALA A 7 43.02 7.28 40.97
C ALA A 7 43.62 8.47 41.76
N ILE A 8 44.54 8.18 42.72
CA ILE A 8 45.20 9.19 43.57
C ILE A 8 46.16 10.08 42.75
N ARG A 9 46.83 9.57 41.75
CA ARG A 9 47.74 10.25 40.78
C ARG A 9 48.90 11.05 41.36
N THR A 10 49.13 10.98 42.67
CA THR A 10 50.32 11.65 43.28
C THR A 10 51.62 10.95 42.86
N ASP A 11 52.75 11.67 42.90
CA ASP A 11 54.04 11.09 42.56
C ASP A 11 54.44 9.89 43.46
N ASN A 12 54.04 9.96 44.73
CA ASN A 12 54.26 8.80 45.65
C ASN A 12 53.39 7.60 45.21
N ALA A 13 52.14 7.79 44.79
CA ALA A 13 51.30 6.69 44.30
C ALA A 13 51.89 6.07 43.02
N LYS A 14 52.40 6.92 42.11
CA LYS A 14 53.09 6.46 40.89
C LYS A 14 54.35 5.65 41.22
N LYS A 15 55.20 6.14 42.13
CA LYS A 15 56.43 5.41 42.59
C LYS A 15 56.06 4.07 43.23
N VAL A 16 54.99 3.98 44.01
CA VAL A 16 54.52 2.72 44.61
C VAL A 16 54.08 1.74 43.57
N LEU A 17 53.38 2.16 42.48
CA LEU A 17 52.97 1.31 41.37
C LEU A 17 54.19 0.75 40.65
N VAL A 18 55.18 1.56 40.30
CA VAL A 18 56.41 1.13 39.63
C VAL A 18 57.23 0.19 40.50
N ALA A 19 57.42 0.54 41.78
CA ALA A 19 58.18 -0.32 42.75
C ALA A 19 57.46 -1.67 42.95
N SER A 20 56.14 -1.69 42.97
CA SER A 20 55.34 -2.92 43.09
C SER A 20 55.49 -3.80 41.86
N LEU A 21 55.57 -3.21 40.67
CA LEU A 21 55.81 -3.93 39.43
C LEU A 21 57.25 -4.48 39.36
N MET A 22 58.26 -3.69 39.76
CA MET A 22 59.68 -4.09 39.82
C MET A 22 59.88 -5.27 40.74
N ARG A 23 59.21 -5.32 41.89
CA ARG A 23 59.27 -6.43 42.86
C ARG A 23 58.46 -7.66 42.44
N ARG A 24 57.74 -7.59 41.29
CA ARG A 24 56.84 -8.63 40.81
C ARG A 24 55.86 -9.08 41.93
N SER A 25 55.39 -8.13 42.69
CA SER A 25 54.53 -8.38 43.84
C SER A 25 53.17 -8.97 43.44
N GLY A 26 52.72 -10.00 44.16
CA GLY A 26 51.43 -10.59 44.05
C GLY A 26 51.27 -11.64 42.94
N THR A 27 50.01 -11.99 42.69
CA THR A 27 49.62 -12.98 41.65
C THR A 27 49.75 -12.40 40.23
N PRO A 28 49.76 -13.23 39.19
CA PRO A 28 49.74 -12.76 37.80
C PRO A 28 48.59 -11.79 37.53
N LYS A 29 47.41 -12.00 38.16
CA LYS A 29 46.27 -11.08 38.10
C LYS A 29 46.60 -9.72 38.70
N THR A 30 47.24 -9.70 39.88
CA THR A 30 47.63 -8.45 40.54
C THR A 30 48.67 -7.69 39.70
N GLN A 31 49.63 -8.39 39.10
CA GLN A 31 50.61 -7.74 38.19
C GLN A 31 49.92 -7.12 36.98
N LYS A 32 48.95 -7.80 36.33
CA LYS A 32 48.17 -7.26 35.21
C LYS A 32 47.39 -6.00 35.64
N ASP A 33 46.78 -6.03 36.82
CA ASP A 33 46.08 -4.84 37.38
C ASP A 33 47.04 -3.64 37.61
N ILE A 34 48.30 -3.92 38.08
CA ILE A 34 49.31 -2.88 38.25
C ILE A 34 49.80 -2.33 36.89
N ILE A 35 50.02 -3.19 35.91
CA ILE A 35 50.43 -2.80 34.54
C ILE A 35 49.34 -1.92 33.95
N ARG A 36 48.11 -2.33 34.08
CA ARG A 36 46.97 -1.53 33.57
C ARG A 36 46.87 -0.16 34.23
N ALA A 37 47.04 -0.14 35.58
CA ALA A 37 47.05 1.14 36.32
C ALA A 37 48.22 2.07 35.88
N ILE A 38 49.39 1.54 35.61
CA ILE A 38 50.55 2.27 35.07
C ILE A 38 50.24 2.86 33.67
N ALA A 39 49.59 2.05 32.80
CA ALA A 39 49.19 2.48 31.49
C ALA A 39 48.13 3.61 31.54
N ASP A 40 47.14 3.46 32.41
CA ASP A 40 46.02 4.44 32.53
C ASP A 40 46.52 5.80 33.03
N VAL A 41 47.52 5.83 33.89
CA VAL A 41 48.11 7.06 34.43
C VAL A 41 49.38 7.50 33.64
N GLN A 42 49.77 6.72 32.67
CA GLN A 42 50.95 6.99 31.79
C GLN A 42 52.26 7.26 32.55
N ILE A 43 52.63 6.33 33.41
CA ILE A 43 53.86 6.47 34.24
C ILE A 43 55.08 6.07 33.40
N ALA A 44 55.82 7.06 32.88
CA ALA A 44 57.00 6.84 31.99
C ALA A 44 58.12 6.06 32.70
N ASP A 45 58.33 6.24 34.00
CA ASP A 45 59.38 5.55 34.78
C ASP A 45 59.23 4.01 34.76
N ALA A 46 58.07 3.50 34.36
CA ALA A 46 57.82 2.07 34.24
C ALA A 46 58.34 1.47 32.92
N GLU A 47 58.79 2.25 31.96
CA GLU A 47 59.16 1.79 30.60
C GLU A 47 60.19 0.63 30.68
N ASN A 48 61.25 0.77 31.40
CA ASN A 48 62.30 -0.22 31.45
C ASN A 48 61.88 -1.55 32.09
N VAL A 49 61.06 -1.52 33.14
CA VAL A 49 60.54 -2.75 33.74
C VAL A 49 59.53 -3.45 32.83
N LEU A 50 58.70 -2.69 32.14
CA LEU A 50 57.78 -3.24 31.16
C LEU A 50 58.50 -3.89 29.98
N LYS A 51 59.56 -3.32 29.46
CA LYS A 51 60.42 -3.91 28.40
C LYS A 51 60.95 -5.29 28.83
N VAL A 52 61.43 -5.44 30.05
CA VAL A 52 61.90 -6.74 30.59
C VAL A 52 60.74 -7.76 30.66
N MET A 53 59.49 -7.30 30.87
CA MET A 53 58.32 -8.17 30.95
C MET A 53 57.74 -8.59 29.59
N LEU A 54 58.18 -8.03 28.48
CA LEU A 54 57.81 -8.44 27.12
C LEU A 54 58.12 -9.92 26.84
N GLY A 55 59.11 -10.49 27.49
CA GLY A 55 59.52 -11.89 27.36
C GLY A 55 58.59 -12.89 28.07
N SER A 56 57.48 -12.47 28.66
CA SER A 56 56.52 -13.36 29.33
C SER A 56 55.96 -14.42 28.38
N SER A 57 55.83 -15.67 28.85
CA SER A 57 55.15 -16.74 28.13
C SER A 57 53.61 -16.71 28.25
N ASP A 58 53.06 -15.90 29.18
CA ASP A 58 51.62 -15.68 29.35
C ASP A 58 51.16 -14.63 28.33
N GLU A 59 50.41 -15.04 27.33
CA GLU A 59 49.85 -14.16 26.29
C GLU A 59 49.02 -13.00 26.86
N ASN A 60 48.27 -13.24 27.92
CA ASN A 60 47.48 -12.20 28.58
C ASN A 60 48.38 -11.17 29.29
N MET A 61 49.51 -11.61 29.82
CA MET A 61 50.54 -10.74 30.42
C MET A 61 51.21 -9.92 29.30
N GLN A 62 51.58 -10.56 28.19
CA GLN A 62 52.13 -9.87 27.02
C GLN A 62 51.20 -8.79 26.51
N LYS A 63 49.95 -9.08 26.40
CA LYS A 63 48.92 -8.11 25.98
C LYS A 63 48.90 -6.87 26.88
N GLU A 64 48.85 -7.05 28.18
CA GLU A 64 48.85 -5.91 29.11
C GLU A 64 50.18 -5.13 29.08
N VAL A 65 51.31 -5.81 28.92
CA VAL A 65 52.62 -5.16 28.77
C VAL A 65 52.73 -4.39 27.47
N LEU A 66 52.31 -4.95 26.34
CA LEU A 66 52.28 -4.28 25.04
C LEU A 66 51.36 -3.05 25.06
N TYR A 67 50.20 -3.20 25.65
CA TYR A 67 49.29 -2.08 25.84
C TYR A 67 49.91 -0.97 26.72
N ALA A 68 50.57 -1.34 27.83
CA ALA A 68 51.20 -0.37 28.71
C ALA A 68 52.36 0.35 27.98
N LEU A 69 53.22 -0.39 27.30
CA LEU A 69 54.30 0.22 26.52
C LEU A 69 53.86 1.15 25.41
N SER A 70 52.75 0.85 24.77
CA SER A 70 52.14 1.78 23.77
C SER A 70 51.73 3.11 24.37
N ARG A 71 51.41 3.15 25.68
CA ARG A 71 50.96 4.36 26.39
C ARG A 71 52.03 5.08 27.21
N VAL A 72 53.06 4.37 27.69
CA VAL A 72 54.12 4.96 28.54
C VAL A 72 55.48 5.01 27.83
N GLY A 73 55.65 4.20 26.79
CA GLY A 73 56.95 4.07 26.10
C GLY A 73 57.40 5.33 25.38
N SER A 74 58.68 5.42 25.18
CA SER A 74 59.38 6.45 24.40
C SER A 74 59.97 5.82 23.13
N LYS A 75 60.71 6.59 22.36
CA LYS A 75 61.50 6.08 21.23
C LYS A 75 62.44 4.91 21.61
N ALA A 76 62.83 4.78 22.89
CA ALA A 76 63.64 3.68 23.37
C ALA A 76 62.94 2.29 23.30
N SER A 77 61.63 2.26 23.26
CA SER A 77 60.82 1.05 23.13
C SER A 77 60.44 0.71 21.70
N LEU A 78 60.74 1.54 20.72
CA LEU A 78 60.37 1.31 19.30
C LEU A 78 60.90 -0.02 18.76
N GLY A 79 62.14 -0.34 19.05
CA GLY A 79 62.79 -1.59 18.60
C GLY A 79 62.13 -2.83 19.19
N ASP A 80 61.76 -2.77 20.47
CA ASP A 80 61.14 -3.91 21.20
C ASP A 80 59.74 -4.19 20.64
N LEU A 81 58.90 -3.14 20.44
CA LEU A 81 57.57 -3.29 19.86
C LEU A 81 57.61 -3.64 18.40
N ALA A 82 58.58 -3.13 17.63
CA ALA A 82 58.80 -3.55 16.24
C ALA A 82 59.06 -5.05 16.13
N ALA A 83 59.91 -5.60 17.00
CA ALA A 83 60.20 -7.04 17.07
C ALA A 83 58.95 -7.86 17.45
N ALA A 84 58.15 -7.35 18.38
CA ALA A 84 56.88 -7.98 18.73
C ALA A 84 55.88 -7.99 17.58
N ALA A 85 55.74 -6.87 16.85
CA ALA A 85 54.89 -6.78 15.66
C ALA A 85 55.39 -7.67 14.52
N GLU A 86 56.68 -7.80 14.32
CA GLU A 86 57.29 -8.69 13.32
C GLU A 86 57.01 -10.14 13.62
N LYS A 87 57.08 -10.57 14.89
CA LYS A 87 56.77 -11.94 15.35
C LYS A 87 55.35 -12.39 15.02
N VAL A 88 54.38 -11.46 15.03
CA VAL A 88 53.00 -11.74 14.65
C VAL A 88 52.68 -11.46 13.17
N GLY A 89 53.71 -11.16 12.38
CA GLY A 89 53.61 -10.89 10.94
C GLY A 89 52.80 -9.64 10.62
N TYR A 90 52.82 -8.63 11.48
CA TYR A 90 52.13 -7.36 11.35
C TYR A 90 50.59 -7.48 11.24
N LYS A 91 50.04 -8.59 11.76
CA LYS A 91 48.57 -8.86 11.82
C LYS A 91 47.97 -8.22 13.04
N MET A 92 46.73 -7.82 12.93
CA MET A 92 45.86 -7.56 14.07
C MET A 92 45.50 -8.90 14.71
N GLU A 93 45.88 -9.10 15.97
CA GLU A 93 45.71 -10.39 16.66
C GLU A 93 45.50 -10.19 18.17
N LYS A 94 45.26 -11.27 18.92
CA LYS A 94 44.82 -11.24 20.32
C LYS A 94 45.76 -10.57 21.32
N THR A 95 47.07 -10.55 21.07
CA THR A 95 48.06 -9.89 21.96
C THR A 95 48.13 -8.39 21.72
N GLY A 96 47.69 -7.91 20.56
CA GLY A 96 47.71 -6.50 20.18
C GLY A 96 49.11 -5.97 19.92
N ALA A 97 50.06 -6.85 19.53
CA ALA A 97 51.45 -6.44 19.33
C ALA A 97 51.62 -5.41 18.21
N ASN A 98 50.96 -5.62 17.10
CA ASN A 98 51.03 -4.70 15.98
C ASN A 98 50.33 -3.37 16.30
N GLU A 99 49.19 -3.42 16.95
CA GLU A 99 48.46 -2.23 17.41
C GLU A 99 49.27 -1.40 18.41
N ALA A 100 49.94 -2.09 19.34
CA ALA A 100 50.80 -1.46 20.31
C ALA A 100 52.00 -0.74 19.64
N TYR A 101 52.60 -1.35 18.62
CA TYR A 101 53.69 -0.73 17.85
C TYR A 101 53.20 0.50 17.11
N ILE A 102 52.08 0.41 16.40
CA ILE A 102 51.48 1.57 15.71
C ILE A 102 51.19 2.69 16.72
N ALA A 103 50.60 2.38 17.85
CA ALA A 103 50.25 3.36 18.88
C ALA A 103 51.51 4.01 19.49
N LEU A 104 52.54 3.26 19.69
CA LEU A 104 53.83 3.81 20.18
C LEU A 104 54.45 4.75 19.14
N ILE A 105 54.43 4.41 17.84
CA ILE A 105 54.98 5.32 16.82
C ILE A 105 54.19 6.66 16.80
N LYS A 106 52.89 6.59 16.92
CA LYS A 106 52.04 7.80 17.02
C LYS A 106 52.40 8.62 18.25
N ARG A 107 52.55 7.96 19.39
CA ARG A 107 52.97 8.62 20.65
C ARG A 107 54.35 9.29 20.53
N VAL A 108 55.32 8.61 19.92
CA VAL A 108 56.68 9.15 19.70
C VAL A 108 56.61 10.38 18.82
N LEU A 109 55.74 10.38 17.81
CA LEU A 109 55.50 11.56 16.98
C LEU A 109 54.87 12.71 17.81
N GLU A 110 53.88 12.41 18.67
CA GLU A 110 53.25 13.39 19.55
C GLU A 110 54.22 13.99 20.59
N GLN A 111 55.24 13.24 20.97
CA GLN A 111 56.30 13.68 21.87
C GLN A 111 57.33 14.59 21.18
N GLY A 112 57.21 14.79 19.83
CA GLY A 112 58.10 15.61 19.07
C GLY A 112 59.32 14.91 18.47
N ASP A 113 59.51 13.59 18.73
CA ASP A 113 60.59 12.78 18.15
C ASP A 113 60.27 12.36 16.72
N THR A 114 60.02 13.36 15.86
CA THR A 114 59.54 13.22 14.47
C THR A 114 60.42 12.30 13.61
N LYS A 115 61.75 12.44 13.69
CA LYS A 115 62.70 11.63 12.91
C LYS A 115 62.61 10.14 13.26
N ASP A 116 62.50 9.82 14.53
CA ASP A 116 62.42 8.43 15.02
C ASP A 116 61.08 7.82 14.62
N ALA A 117 59.98 8.61 14.74
CA ALA A 117 58.63 8.19 14.30
C ALA A 117 58.57 8.00 12.77
N GLU A 118 59.14 8.91 11.96
CA GLU A 118 59.25 8.76 10.49
C GLU A 118 59.99 7.50 10.09
N LYS A 119 61.16 7.24 10.73
CA LYS A 119 61.95 6.07 10.47
C LYS A 119 61.21 4.77 10.81
N ALA A 120 60.54 4.71 11.99
CA ALA A 120 59.79 3.56 12.43
C ALA A 120 58.54 3.32 11.50
N ALA A 121 57.84 4.36 11.10
CA ALA A 121 56.71 4.26 10.18
C ALA A 121 57.10 3.79 8.79
N ASN A 122 58.27 4.27 8.24
CA ASN A 122 58.79 3.79 6.98
C ASN A 122 59.17 2.30 7.03
N ASP A 123 59.83 1.87 8.11
CA ASP A 123 60.17 0.45 8.32
C ASP A 123 58.89 -0.40 8.43
N LEU A 124 57.90 0.07 9.22
CA LEU A 124 56.59 -0.59 9.34
C LEU A 124 55.88 -0.69 7.98
N LEU A 125 55.86 0.37 7.20
CA LEU A 125 55.29 0.39 5.85
C LEU A 125 55.97 -0.65 4.96
N LYS A 126 57.30 -0.64 4.90
CA LYS A 126 58.07 -1.56 4.08
C LYS A 126 57.84 -3.03 4.46
N LYS A 127 57.84 -3.34 5.74
CA LYS A 127 57.69 -4.72 6.26
C LYS A 127 56.22 -5.22 6.12
N SER A 128 55.25 -4.37 6.44
CA SER A 128 53.84 -4.71 6.28
C SER A 128 53.42 -4.84 4.80
N THR A 129 54.06 -4.10 3.89
CA THR A 129 53.89 -4.29 2.44
C THR A 129 54.36 -5.68 2.02
N LYS A 130 55.55 -6.09 2.46
CA LYS A 130 56.06 -7.43 2.19
C LYS A 130 55.20 -8.56 2.79
N ALA A 131 54.55 -8.28 3.92
CA ALA A 131 53.64 -9.22 4.60
C ALA A 131 52.22 -9.18 4.04
N GLY A 132 51.86 -8.25 3.15
CA GLY A 132 50.54 -8.11 2.58
C GLY A 132 49.48 -7.59 3.57
N MET A 133 49.86 -6.81 4.57
CA MET A 133 48.99 -6.35 5.66
C MET A 133 48.45 -4.95 5.36
N THR A 134 47.35 -4.84 4.62
CA THR A 134 46.79 -3.56 4.14
C THR A 134 46.50 -2.59 5.28
N GLN A 135 45.83 -2.98 6.35
CA GLN A 135 45.49 -2.11 7.48
C GLN A 135 46.71 -1.55 8.20
N THR A 136 47.75 -2.34 8.34
CA THR A 136 48.99 -1.91 8.93
C THR A 136 49.74 -0.91 8.02
N ARG A 137 49.69 -1.12 6.70
CA ARG A 137 50.22 -0.19 5.70
C ARG A 137 49.50 1.14 5.75
N GLU A 138 48.17 1.12 5.88
CA GLU A 138 47.32 2.31 6.02
C GLU A 138 47.71 3.11 7.26
N ALA A 139 47.90 2.45 8.42
CA ALA A 139 48.31 3.09 9.65
C ALA A 139 49.71 3.71 9.52
N ALA A 140 50.63 3.00 8.91
CA ALA A 140 51.98 3.50 8.65
C ALA A 140 52.00 4.70 7.73
N LEU A 141 51.22 4.67 6.64
CA LEU A 141 51.04 5.83 5.74
C LEU A 141 50.47 7.05 6.47
N GLN A 142 49.43 6.84 7.31
CA GLN A 142 48.82 7.92 8.11
C GLN A 142 49.87 8.61 8.99
N ILE A 143 50.75 7.83 9.65
CA ILE A 143 51.80 8.36 10.51
C ILE A 143 52.82 9.14 9.65
N LEU A 144 53.22 8.61 8.51
CA LEU A 144 54.16 9.28 7.61
C LEU A 144 53.66 10.63 7.09
N LEU A 145 52.37 10.72 6.77
CA LEU A 145 51.71 11.96 6.36
C LEU A 145 51.73 13.01 7.47
N ALA A 146 51.55 12.58 8.73
CA ALA A 146 51.60 13.45 9.90
C ALA A 146 53.02 13.82 10.30
N ALA A 147 53.98 12.90 10.16
CA ALA A 147 55.36 13.14 10.54
C ALA A 147 56.15 14.06 9.57
N LYS A 148 55.73 14.07 8.27
CA LYS A 148 56.40 14.82 7.23
C LYS A 148 55.40 15.42 6.24
N PRO A 149 54.65 16.45 6.66
CA PRO A 149 53.66 17.10 5.84
C PRO A 149 54.15 17.60 4.48
N GLU A 150 55.39 18.06 4.42
CA GLU A 150 56.03 18.53 3.18
C GLU A 150 56.30 17.41 2.15
N ALA A 151 56.35 16.16 2.58
CA ALA A 151 56.42 14.98 1.72
C ALA A 151 55.09 14.28 1.48
N ALA A 152 53.99 14.78 2.03
CA ALA A 152 52.70 14.13 2.00
C ALA A 152 52.22 13.79 0.60
N THR A 153 52.26 14.76 -0.34
CA THR A 153 51.86 14.55 -1.74
C THR A 153 52.68 13.42 -2.39
N LYS A 154 54.00 13.39 -2.17
CA LYS A 154 54.88 12.34 -2.69
C LYS A 154 54.52 10.95 -2.14
N ASN A 155 54.20 10.84 -0.84
CA ASN A 155 53.81 9.61 -0.20
C ASN A 155 52.46 9.11 -0.67
N LEU A 156 51.49 10.00 -0.83
CA LEU A 156 50.16 9.72 -1.42
C LEU A 156 50.29 9.18 -2.83
N LEU A 157 51.03 9.90 -3.73
CA LEU A 157 51.23 9.47 -5.12
C LEU A 157 51.94 8.14 -5.23
N SER A 158 52.86 7.82 -4.28
CA SER A 158 53.49 6.52 -4.20
C SER A 158 52.47 5.42 -3.83
N ALA A 159 51.61 5.69 -2.87
CA ALA A 159 50.56 4.75 -2.46
C ALA A 159 49.55 4.50 -3.57
N LEU A 160 49.23 5.48 -4.41
CA LEU A 160 48.30 5.32 -5.54
C LEU A 160 48.84 4.42 -6.66
N LYS A 161 50.11 4.11 -6.70
CA LYS A 161 50.74 3.16 -7.65
C LYS A 161 50.59 1.71 -7.20
N ASP A 162 50.11 1.48 -6.01
CA ASP A 162 50.03 0.14 -5.42
C ASP A 162 48.98 -0.72 -6.12
N THR A 163 49.12 -2.03 -6.09
CA THR A 163 48.14 -2.98 -6.64
C THR A 163 46.99 -3.23 -5.71
N ASP A 164 47.19 -2.99 -4.41
CA ASP A 164 46.12 -3.15 -3.41
C ASP A 164 45.11 -1.96 -3.48
N LYS A 165 43.88 -2.27 -3.88
CA LYS A 165 42.80 -1.28 -3.97
C LYS A 165 42.46 -0.67 -2.60
N GLY A 166 42.51 -1.45 -1.52
CA GLY A 166 42.22 -0.96 -0.16
C GLY A 166 43.23 0.11 0.23
N TYR A 167 44.51 -0.17 0.01
CA TYR A 167 45.60 0.77 0.31
C TYR A 167 45.54 2.04 -0.53
N ARG A 168 45.23 1.94 -1.84
CA ARG A 168 45.02 3.14 -2.71
C ARG A 168 43.84 3.99 -2.22
N ASN A 169 42.73 3.35 -1.84
CA ASN A 169 41.55 4.06 -1.33
C ASN A 169 41.83 4.73 0.02
N ALA A 170 42.62 4.10 0.90
CA ALA A 170 43.07 4.73 2.14
C ALA A 170 43.91 5.96 1.87
N ALA A 171 44.84 5.90 0.90
CA ALA A 171 45.61 7.06 0.48
C ALA A 171 44.72 8.22 -0.04
N LEU A 172 43.71 7.94 -0.86
CA LEU A 172 42.74 8.95 -1.31
C LEU A 172 41.91 9.51 -0.14
N ASN A 173 41.52 8.69 0.82
CA ASN A 173 40.83 9.15 2.02
C ASN A 173 41.72 10.07 2.87
N PHE A 174 42.98 9.78 2.98
CA PHE A 174 43.94 10.69 3.65
C PHE A 174 44.15 11.98 2.86
N ALA A 175 44.19 11.91 1.52
CA ALA A 175 44.25 13.09 0.67
C ALA A 175 43.06 14.02 0.92
N SER A 176 41.90 13.50 1.24
CA SER A 176 40.69 14.27 1.62
C SER A 176 40.91 15.14 2.87
N GLY A 177 41.89 14.84 3.71
CA GLY A 177 42.24 15.63 4.89
C GLY A 177 43.02 16.88 4.61
N PHE A 178 43.58 17.03 3.40
CA PHE A 178 44.36 18.20 3.02
C PHE A 178 43.48 19.29 2.41
N ALA A 179 43.62 20.53 2.92
CA ALA A 179 42.91 21.68 2.36
C ALA A 179 43.65 22.27 1.13
N ASP A 180 44.89 21.85 0.88
CA ASP A 180 45.70 22.36 -0.21
C ASP A 180 45.27 21.78 -1.56
N GLN A 181 44.83 22.67 -2.47
CA GLN A 181 44.45 22.28 -3.83
C GLN A 181 45.57 21.61 -4.61
N ASN A 182 46.85 21.83 -4.26
CA ASN A 182 47.98 21.19 -4.94
C ASN A 182 47.95 19.67 -4.82
N VAL A 183 47.42 19.14 -3.70
CA VAL A 183 47.23 17.66 -3.51
C VAL A 183 46.27 17.14 -4.57
N TYR A 184 45.14 17.83 -4.77
CA TYR A 184 44.15 17.47 -5.79
C TYR A 184 44.71 17.55 -7.20
N ILE A 185 45.45 18.63 -7.49
CA ILE A 185 46.11 18.83 -8.78
C ILE A 185 47.07 17.68 -9.10
N GLU A 186 47.95 17.34 -8.17
CA GLU A 186 48.98 16.30 -8.37
C GLU A 186 48.34 14.88 -8.45
N VAL A 187 47.30 14.59 -7.67
CA VAL A 187 46.52 13.34 -7.78
C VAL A 187 45.84 13.24 -9.15
N MET A 188 45.21 14.32 -9.65
CA MET A 188 44.61 14.34 -10.98
C MET A 188 45.63 14.24 -12.12
N LYS A 189 46.79 14.90 -12.00
CA LYS A 189 47.89 14.72 -12.96
C LYS A 189 48.41 13.29 -12.98
N HIS A 190 48.47 12.64 -11.82
CA HIS A 190 48.83 11.22 -11.71
C HIS A 190 47.84 10.35 -12.46
N MET A 191 46.54 10.62 -12.34
CA MET A 191 45.46 9.91 -13.03
C MET A 191 45.68 9.82 -14.54
N LEU A 192 46.17 10.91 -15.18
CA LEU A 192 46.32 10.94 -16.64
C LEU A 192 47.24 9.84 -17.18
N LYS A 193 48.21 9.36 -16.38
CA LYS A 193 49.19 8.33 -16.74
C LYS A 193 48.95 7.00 -16.02
N ALA A 194 47.86 6.90 -15.25
CA ALA A 194 47.61 5.76 -14.41
C ALA A 194 46.93 4.61 -15.19
N LYS A 195 46.96 3.40 -14.62
CA LYS A 195 46.21 2.27 -15.12
C LYS A 195 44.71 2.50 -14.91
N PRO A 196 43.84 1.82 -15.68
CA PRO A 196 42.38 2.02 -15.59
C PRO A 196 41.81 1.90 -14.16
N GLU A 197 42.22 0.91 -13.40
CA GLU A 197 41.75 0.71 -12.02
C GLU A 197 42.08 1.88 -11.09
N VAL A 198 43.27 2.50 -11.27
CA VAL A 198 43.68 3.69 -10.51
C VAL A 198 42.93 4.94 -10.96
N LYS A 199 42.67 5.06 -12.26
CA LYS A 199 41.80 6.13 -12.80
C LYS A 199 40.42 6.08 -12.17
N VAL A 200 39.82 4.91 -12.13
CA VAL A 200 38.49 4.70 -11.52
C VAL A 200 38.50 5.10 -10.05
N ASP A 201 39.51 4.70 -9.28
CA ASP A 201 39.62 5.06 -7.85
C ASP A 201 39.69 6.59 -7.68
N ILE A 202 40.50 7.28 -8.47
CA ILE A 202 40.69 8.75 -8.42
C ILE A 202 39.42 9.47 -8.87
N LEU A 203 38.78 9.05 -9.97
CA LEU A 203 37.54 9.64 -10.47
C LEU A 203 36.40 9.54 -9.46
N ASN A 204 36.26 8.37 -8.83
CA ASN A 204 35.29 8.16 -7.76
C ASN A 204 35.58 9.03 -6.53
N TRP A 205 36.87 9.23 -6.20
CA TRP A 205 37.29 10.11 -5.13
C TRP A 205 36.94 11.56 -5.43
N ILE A 206 37.30 12.10 -6.59
CA ILE A 206 36.93 13.47 -7.00
C ILE A 206 35.42 13.69 -6.94
N GLY A 207 34.64 12.75 -7.48
CA GLY A 207 33.18 12.82 -7.42
C GLY A 207 32.62 12.80 -6.00
N ARG A 208 33.28 12.13 -5.06
CA ARG A 208 32.91 12.13 -3.64
C ARG A 208 33.26 13.47 -2.98
N GLU A 209 34.47 13.95 -3.21
CA GLU A 209 34.97 15.19 -2.64
C GLU A 209 34.19 16.40 -3.12
N SER A 210 33.71 16.41 -4.38
CA SER A 210 32.86 17.46 -4.91
C SER A 210 31.52 17.65 -4.23
N LYS A 211 31.05 16.64 -3.48
CA LYS A 211 29.85 16.74 -2.66
C LYS A 211 30.08 17.44 -1.32
N CYS A 212 31.33 17.65 -0.91
CA CYS A 212 31.65 18.38 0.29
C CYS A 212 31.50 19.89 0.04
N PRO A 213 30.60 20.62 0.73
CA PRO A 213 30.35 22.03 0.44
C PRO A 213 31.62 22.91 0.46
N SER A 214 32.55 22.63 1.38
CA SER A 214 33.81 23.39 1.51
C SER A 214 34.81 23.12 0.39
N LYS A 215 34.60 22.12 -0.45
CA LYS A 215 35.52 21.72 -1.53
C LYS A 215 34.89 21.81 -2.92
N HIS A 216 33.60 21.96 -3.00
CA HIS A 216 32.87 21.96 -4.25
C HIS A 216 33.40 23.00 -5.24
N ASP A 217 33.44 24.23 -4.81
CA ASP A 217 33.88 25.33 -5.65
C ASP A 217 35.39 25.21 -6.01
N MET A 218 36.19 24.71 -5.08
CA MET A 218 37.61 24.44 -5.36
C MET A 218 37.77 23.41 -6.47
N ILE A 219 37.03 22.26 -6.37
CA ILE A 219 37.17 21.19 -7.37
C ILE A 219 36.60 21.62 -8.72
N LYS A 220 35.48 22.33 -8.72
CA LYS A 220 34.83 22.83 -9.92
C LYS A 220 35.73 23.78 -10.71
N ASN A 221 36.51 24.62 -10.00
CA ASN A 221 37.38 25.62 -10.59
C ASN A 221 38.86 25.20 -10.61
N LEU A 222 39.17 23.93 -10.33
CA LEU A 222 40.53 23.41 -10.25
C LEU A 222 41.21 23.44 -11.65
N GLU A 223 42.39 24.00 -11.72
CA GLU A 223 43.24 23.99 -12.91
C GLU A 223 44.50 23.17 -12.68
N LEU A 224 44.72 22.16 -13.52
CA LEU A 224 45.90 21.27 -13.42
C LEU A 224 47.17 21.95 -14.00
N ARG A 225 46.96 22.82 -14.95
CA ARG A 225 47.94 23.71 -15.60
C ARG A 225 47.24 25.00 -15.95
N PHE A 226 48.01 25.98 -16.38
CA PHE A 226 47.52 27.33 -16.73
C PHE A 226 46.33 27.34 -17.72
N ASP A 227 46.15 26.29 -18.53
CA ASP A 227 45.15 26.16 -19.60
C ASP A 227 44.39 24.80 -19.57
N LEU A 228 44.51 24.03 -18.48
CA LEU A 228 43.90 22.70 -18.38
C LEU A 228 43.01 22.60 -17.14
N PRO A 229 41.73 23.00 -17.25
CA PRO A 229 40.76 22.83 -16.18
C PRO A 229 40.55 21.37 -15.84
N ALA A 230 40.31 21.05 -14.56
CA ALA A 230 39.98 19.71 -14.10
C ALA A 230 38.77 19.13 -14.83
N ARG A 231 37.79 19.98 -15.13
CA ARG A 231 36.63 19.62 -15.92
C ARG A 231 36.98 19.04 -17.30
N GLN A 232 37.92 19.65 -18.02
CA GLN A 232 38.32 19.15 -19.33
C GLN A 232 39.03 17.80 -19.22
N VAL A 233 39.82 17.60 -18.17
CA VAL A 233 40.46 16.32 -17.89
C VAL A 233 39.44 15.22 -17.65
N LEU A 234 38.33 15.52 -16.91
CA LEU A 234 37.24 14.58 -16.68
C LEU A 234 36.47 14.28 -17.97
N LEU A 235 36.20 15.29 -18.79
CA LEU A 235 35.57 15.12 -20.12
C LEU A 235 36.39 14.22 -21.04
N ASP A 236 37.73 14.35 -21.01
CA ASP A 236 38.62 13.52 -21.83
C ASP A 236 38.57 12.04 -21.39
N GLN A 237 38.28 11.77 -20.12
CA GLN A 237 38.10 10.39 -19.65
C GLN A 237 36.80 9.73 -20.15
N LEU A 238 35.83 10.49 -20.65
CA LEU A 238 34.66 9.92 -21.33
C LEU A 238 35.01 9.17 -22.62
N LYS A 239 36.17 9.44 -23.17
CA LYS A 239 36.72 8.79 -24.37
C LYS A 239 37.74 7.70 -24.07
N ASP A 240 37.90 7.31 -22.79
CA ASP A 240 38.81 6.23 -22.42
C ASP A 240 38.31 4.91 -23.02
N LYS A 241 39.23 4.00 -23.32
CA LYS A 241 38.90 2.68 -23.88
C LYS A 241 38.24 1.75 -22.85
N ASP A 242 38.49 2.02 -21.60
CA ASP A 242 37.91 1.23 -20.48
C ASP A 242 36.57 1.81 -20.07
N PHE A 243 35.53 1.00 -20.16
CA PHE A 243 34.17 1.41 -19.81
C PHE A 243 34.05 1.88 -18.36
N TYR A 244 34.74 1.22 -17.42
CA TYR A 244 34.67 1.61 -16.00
C TYR A 244 35.29 2.98 -15.73
N VAL A 245 36.29 3.35 -16.53
CA VAL A 245 36.88 4.72 -16.51
C VAL A 245 35.84 5.72 -17.04
N GLN A 246 35.22 5.45 -18.18
CA GLN A 246 34.14 6.29 -18.71
C GLN A 246 33.02 6.45 -17.66
N GLN A 247 32.55 5.36 -17.07
CA GLN A 247 31.51 5.36 -16.05
C GLN A 247 31.89 6.21 -14.84
N ALA A 248 33.09 6.02 -14.32
CA ALA A 248 33.58 6.80 -13.17
C ALA A 248 33.66 8.30 -13.49
N ALA A 249 34.11 8.65 -14.72
CA ALA A 249 34.16 10.03 -15.18
C ALA A 249 32.78 10.68 -15.32
N VAL A 250 31.81 9.95 -15.89
CA VAL A 250 30.41 10.40 -15.98
C VAL A 250 29.88 10.73 -14.60
N TRP A 251 30.00 9.78 -13.64
CA TRP A 251 29.50 10.01 -12.30
C TRP A 251 30.26 11.11 -11.54
N ALA A 252 31.55 11.31 -11.78
CA ALA A 252 32.27 12.46 -11.25
C ALA A 252 31.70 13.79 -11.76
N LEU A 253 31.44 13.90 -13.06
CA LEU A 253 30.86 15.09 -13.68
C LEU A 253 29.43 15.36 -13.17
N VAL A 254 28.61 14.32 -13.04
CA VAL A 254 27.24 14.42 -12.47
C VAL A 254 27.29 14.95 -11.04
N LYS A 255 28.23 14.45 -10.23
CA LYS A 255 28.37 14.86 -8.82
C LYS A 255 28.90 16.29 -8.68
N ILE A 256 29.74 16.76 -9.61
CA ILE A 256 30.21 18.15 -9.69
C ILE A 256 29.05 19.09 -10.07
N GLY A 257 28.08 18.60 -10.84
CA GLY A 257 26.85 19.32 -11.13
C GLY A 257 27.01 20.55 -12.05
N ASP A 258 28.08 20.63 -12.81
CA ASP A 258 28.26 21.72 -13.79
C ASP A 258 27.35 21.52 -15.01
N LYS A 259 26.32 22.36 -15.13
CA LYS A 259 25.32 22.26 -16.20
C LYS A 259 25.90 22.32 -17.61
N SER A 260 27.09 22.89 -17.79
CA SER A 260 27.74 22.96 -19.11
C SER A 260 28.15 21.60 -19.67
N VAL A 261 28.13 20.51 -18.84
CA VAL A 261 28.44 19.16 -19.31
C VAL A 261 27.21 18.41 -19.85
N ILE A 262 25.99 18.94 -19.64
CA ILE A 262 24.74 18.30 -20.08
C ILE A 262 24.76 17.92 -21.57
N PRO A 263 25.17 18.80 -22.52
CA PRO A 263 25.24 18.44 -23.93
C PRO A 263 26.19 17.28 -24.21
N VAL A 264 27.30 17.19 -23.46
CA VAL A 264 28.30 16.13 -23.63
C VAL A 264 27.78 14.80 -23.07
N LEU A 265 27.05 14.84 -21.96
CA LEU A 265 26.36 13.66 -21.43
C LEU A 265 25.24 13.18 -22.37
N ALA A 266 24.51 14.11 -22.99
CA ALA A 266 23.49 13.78 -24.00
C ALA A 266 24.13 13.13 -25.26
N ASP A 267 25.35 13.54 -25.64
CA ASP A 267 26.06 12.94 -26.77
C ASP A 267 26.39 11.44 -26.55
N LEU A 268 26.41 10.95 -25.31
CA LEU A 268 26.54 9.50 -25.02
C LEU A 268 25.39 8.68 -25.62
N LEU A 269 24.23 9.27 -25.81
CA LEU A 269 23.10 8.62 -26.47
C LEU A 269 23.35 8.32 -27.95
N LYS A 270 24.37 8.98 -28.58
CA LYS A 270 24.78 8.70 -29.98
C LYS A 270 25.65 7.45 -30.11
N SER A 271 26.07 6.86 -28.99
CA SER A 271 26.90 5.64 -29.00
C SER A 271 26.21 4.50 -29.72
N ASN A 272 27.02 3.58 -30.27
CA ASN A 272 26.53 2.27 -30.72
C ASN A 272 26.62 1.22 -29.61
N ASP A 273 27.28 1.53 -28.50
CA ASP A 273 27.38 0.67 -27.35
C ASP A 273 26.19 0.91 -26.38
N LYS A 274 25.39 -0.12 -26.15
CA LYS A 274 24.23 -0.07 -25.27
C LYS A 274 24.60 0.31 -23.83
N GLN A 275 25.76 -0.11 -23.34
CA GLN A 275 26.20 0.22 -21.99
C GLN A 275 26.50 1.73 -21.86
N VAL A 276 27.08 2.33 -22.89
CA VAL A 276 27.36 3.77 -22.94
C VAL A 276 26.05 4.56 -23.06
N ILE A 277 25.07 4.08 -23.85
CA ILE A 277 23.75 4.71 -23.96
C ILE A 277 23.04 4.72 -22.60
N LEU A 278 23.00 3.56 -21.92
CA LEU A 278 22.39 3.44 -20.58
C LEU A 278 23.11 4.32 -19.55
N LEU A 279 24.43 4.36 -19.59
CA LEU A 279 25.22 5.26 -18.74
C LEU A 279 24.85 6.73 -18.96
N GLY A 280 24.68 7.14 -20.23
CA GLY A 280 24.24 8.50 -20.59
C GLY A 280 22.82 8.79 -20.09
N GLN A 281 21.91 7.82 -20.24
CA GLN A 281 20.53 7.92 -19.75
C GLN A 281 20.48 8.08 -18.23
N ASP A 282 21.15 7.21 -17.48
CA ASP A 282 21.24 7.27 -16.03
C ASP A 282 21.86 8.57 -15.52
N ALA A 283 22.92 9.02 -16.19
CA ALA A 283 23.61 10.27 -15.86
C ALA A 283 22.70 11.49 -16.04
N LEU A 284 21.99 11.56 -17.17
CA LEU A 284 21.05 12.64 -17.45
C LEU A 284 19.87 12.63 -16.47
N MET A 285 19.36 11.46 -16.11
CA MET A 285 18.31 11.33 -15.09
C MET A 285 18.75 11.78 -13.71
N ALA A 286 19.99 11.46 -13.35
CA ALA A 286 20.56 11.85 -12.06
C ALA A 286 21.01 13.32 -12.00
N PHE A 287 21.09 13.99 -13.14
CA PHE A 287 21.56 15.37 -13.22
C PHE A 287 20.48 16.35 -12.75
N ASN A 288 20.84 17.21 -11.80
CA ASN A 288 19.92 18.23 -11.29
C ASN A 288 19.92 19.46 -12.20
N GLY A 289 19.14 19.43 -13.27
CA GLY A 289 19.06 20.52 -14.22
C GLY A 289 18.10 20.25 -15.38
N ASP A 290 17.92 21.25 -16.23
CA ASP A 290 17.15 21.10 -17.46
C ASP A 290 18.01 20.39 -18.53
N ILE A 291 17.65 19.15 -18.82
CA ILE A 291 18.31 18.29 -19.80
C ILE A 291 17.53 18.18 -21.13
N ASP A 292 16.29 18.63 -21.15
CA ASP A 292 15.27 18.26 -22.15
C ASP A 292 15.69 18.75 -23.55
N GLN A 293 16.16 19.97 -23.63
CA GLN A 293 16.65 20.54 -24.91
C GLN A 293 17.91 19.83 -25.42
N ALA A 294 18.81 19.43 -24.53
CA ALA A 294 20.03 18.70 -24.92
C ALA A 294 19.68 17.31 -25.42
N VAL A 295 18.77 16.61 -24.77
CA VAL A 295 18.26 15.30 -25.17
C VAL A 295 17.56 15.41 -26.53
N ALA A 296 16.61 16.35 -26.66
CA ALA A 296 15.86 16.54 -27.90
C ALA A 296 16.80 16.83 -29.11
N LYS A 297 17.88 17.59 -28.91
CA LYS A 297 18.84 17.91 -29.92
C LYS A 297 19.63 16.71 -30.44
N VAL A 298 19.90 15.71 -29.61
CA VAL A 298 20.72 14.54 -30.01
C VAL A 298 19.88 13.42 -30.63
N ILE A 299 18.60 13.32 -30.32
CA ILE A 299 17.71 12.27 -30.83
C ILE A 299 17.80 12.09 -32.35
N PRO A 300 17.70 13.12 -33.19
CA PRO A 300 17.74 12.93 -34.67
C PRO A 300 18.99 12.21 -35.19
N SER A 301 20.13 12.42 -34.53
CA SER A 301 21.43 11.88 -34.95
C SER A 301 21.88 10.64 -34.14
N ALA A 302 21.09 10.20 -33.17
CA ALA A 302 21.40 9.03 -32.35
C ALA A 302 21.12 7.71 -33.11
N SER A 303 21.74 6.61 -32.65
CA SER A 303 21.33 5.25 -33.05
C SER A 303 19.89 4.97 -32.60
N ASP A 304 19.24 3.95 -33.14
CA ASP A 304 17.87 3.62 -32.74
C ASP A 304 17.74 3.36 -31.24
N ALA A 305 18.71 2.68 -30.64
CA ALA A 305 18.76 2.51 -29.18
C ALA A 305 18.90 3.85 -28.44
N GLY A 306 19.72 4.76 -28.95
CA GLY A 306 19.88 6.09 -28.37
C GLY A 306 18.63 6.96 -28.55
N LYS A 307 17.95 6.87 -29.69
CA LYS A 307 16.65 7.53 -29.91
C LYS A 307 15.61 7.06 -28.92
N ILE A 308 15.50 5.74 -28.71
CA ILE A 308 14.58 5.15 -27.72
C ILE A 308 14.89 5.67 -26.32
N ALA A 309 16.15 5.62 -25.89
CA ALA A 309 16.57 6.15 -24.60
C ALA A 309 16.27 7.65 -24.43
N GLY A 310 16.48 8.44 -25.48
CA GLY A 310 16.15 9.87 -25.49
C GLY A 310 14.65 10.15 -25.40
N LEU A 311 13.82 9.36 -26.11
CA LEU A 311 12.35 9.45 -26.04
C LEU A 311 11.84 9.08 -24.64
N GLU A 312 12.41 8.04 -24.01
CA GLU A 312 12.09 7.65 -22.64
C GLU A 312 12.45 8.76 -21.64
N LEU A 313 13.60 9.41 -21.80
CA LEU A 313 14.00 10.55 -20.99
C LEU A 313 13.00 11.70 -21.10
N LEU A 314 12.61 12.09 -22.31
CA LEU A 314 11.63 13.16 -22.53
C LEU A 314 10.26 12.79 -21.90
N ALA A 315 9.84 11.52 -21.98
CA ALA A 315 8.62 11.03 -21.39
C ALA A 315 8.65 11.09 -19.85
N ILE A 316 9.70 10.54 -19.23
CA ILE A 316 9.85 10.52 -17.76
C ILE A 316 9.87 11.96 -17.20
N ARG A 317 10.43 12.89 -17.95
CA ARG A 317 10.50 14.30 -17.56
C ARG A 317 9.27 15.12 -17.93
N MET A 318 8.32 14.51 -18.63
CA MET A 318 7.11 15.19 -19.12
C MET A 318 7.45 16.46 -19.93
N ALA A 319 8.41 16.33 -20.85
CA ALA A 319 9.02 17.44 -21.60
C ALA A 319 8.11 17.92 -22.74
N ASP A 320 6.98 18.53 -22.43
CA ASP A 320 5.94 18.95 -23.38
C ASP A 320 6.43 19.95 -24.43
N ALA A 321 7.38 20.81 -24.09
CA ALA A 321 8.05 21.71 -25.04
C ALA A 321 8.78 20.97 -26.17
N ASN A 322 9.01 19.65 -26.03
CA ASN A 322 9.73 18.82 -26.99
C ASN A 322 8.84 17.87 -27.78
N LEU A 323 7.50 18.07 -27.77
CA LEU A 323 6.51 17.27 -28.50
C LEU A 323 6.90 17.07 -29.97
N ASN A 324 7.37 18.14 -30.65
CA ASN A 324 7.74 18.05 -32.06
C ASN A 324 8.85 17.02 -32.31
N THR A 325 9.82 16.90 -31.41
CA THR A 325 10.87 15.86 -31.49
C THR A 325 10.27 14.45 -31.46
N VAL A 326 9.28 14.22 -30.62
CA VAL A 326 8.58 12.92 -30.55
C VAL A 326 7.77 12.66 -31.82
N LEU A 327 7.01 13.67 -32.30
CA LEU A 327 6.24 13.58 -33.53
C LEU A 327 7.11 13.28 -34.78
N ASP A 328 8.30 13.84 -34.85
CA ASP A 328 9.24 13.60 -35.94
C ASP A 328 9.73 12.13 -35.93
N GLN A 329 9.88 11.52 -34.72
CA GLN A 329 10.23 10.10 -34.63
C GLN A 329 9.05 9.18 -34.99
N ILE A 330 7.81 9.63 -34.77
CA ILE A 330 6.61 8.90 -35.26
C ILE A 330 6.58 8.90 -36.79
N LYS A 331 6.98 9.98 -37.43
CA LYS A 331 6.98 10.10 -38.91
C LYS A 331 8.13 9.32 -39.56
N SER A 332 9.34 9.47 -39.06
CA SER A 332 10.58 9.08 -39.75
C SER A 332 11.39 7.95 -39.09
N GLY A 333 11.02 7.53 -37.85
CA GLY A 333 11.76 6.49 -37.12
C GLY A 333 11.59 5.09 -37.70
N SER A 334 12.47 4.17 -37.31
CA SER A 334 12.28 2.72 -37.50
C SER A 334 11.04 2.22 -36.74
N SER A 335 10.65 0.97 -36.94
CA SER A 335 9.48 0.37 -36.27
C SER A 335 9.58 0.49 -34.75
N GLU A 336 10.74 0.17 -34.20
CA GLU A 336 11.03 0.22 -32.74
C GLU A 336 11.02 1.64 -32.23
N VAL A 337 11.63 2.58 -32.95
CA VAL A 337 11.65 4.00 -32.59
C VAL A 337 10.26 4.61 -32.64
N LYS A 338 9.45 4.29 -33.68
CA LYS A 338 8.05 4.70 -33.76
C LYS A 338 7.23 4.22 -32.57
N LYS A 339 7.39 2.94 -32.20
CA LYS A 339 6.72 2.37 -31.04
C LYS A 339 7.09 3.11 -29.75
N ALA A 340 8.38 3.39 -29.53
CA ALA A 340 8.84 4.16 -28.39
C ALA A 340 8.30 5.59 -28.39
N ALA A 341 8.26 6.24 -29.56
CA ALA A 341 7.72 7.58 -29.72
C ALA A 341 6.21 7.64 -29.41
N TYR A 342 5.43 6.66 -29.89
CA TYR A 342 4.02 6.54 -29.51
C TYR A 342 3.83 6.30 -28.01
N THR A 343 4.71 5.51 -27.40
CA THR A 343 4.66 5.26 -25.96
C THR A 343 4.94 6.53 -25.16
N ALA A 344 5.93 7.32 -25.59
CA ALA A 344 6.32 8.57 -24.96
C ALA A 344 5.29 9.69 -25.15
N LEU A 345 4.46 9.62 -26.20
CA LEU A 345 3.59 10.70 -26.62
C LEU A 345 2.66 11.19 -25.51
N LYS A 346 2.04 10.27 -24.76
CA LYS A 346 1.10 10.60 -23.66
C LYS A 346 1.74 11.43 -22.54
N ASP A 347 3.05 11.32 -22.37
CA ASP A 347 3.78 11.97 -21.28
C ASP A 347 4.31 13.36 -21.68
N VAL A 348 4.44 13.62 -22.99
CA VAL A 348 4.98 14.89 -23.55
C VAL A 348 3.92 15.80 -24.18
N VAL A 349 2.64 15.48 -24.05
CA VAL A 349 1.56 16.31 -24.59
C VAL A 349 1.04 17.33 -23.56
N SER A 350 0.55 18.46 -24.04
CA SER A 350 -0.15 19.49 -23.27
C SER A 350 -1.64 19.55 -23.64
N GLU A 351 -2.40 20.32 -22.89
CA GLU A 351 -3.84 20.55 -23.17
C GLU A 351 -4.09 21.15 -24.58
N LYS A 352 -3.11 21.89 -25.13
CA LYS A 352 -3.21 22.55 -26.42
C LYS A 352 -3.14 21.58 -27.60
N ASP A 353 -2.58 20.39 -27.36
CA ASP A 353 -2.31 19.41 -28.41
C ASP A 353 -3.54 18.54 -28.73
N PHE A 354 -4.61 18.66 -27.99
CA PHE A 354 -5.85 17.89 -28.14
C PHE A 354 -6.34 17.82 -29.59
N THR A 355 -6.44 18.96 -30.28
CA THR A 355 -6.93 19.02 -31.67
C THR A 355 -5.99 18.33 -32.66
N LEU A 356 -4.68 18.49 -32.47
CA LEU A 356 -3.67 17.83 -33.28
C LEU A 356 -3.76 16.32 -33.15
N LEU A 357 -3.81 15.83 -31.92
CA LEU A 357 -3.88 14.40 -31.61
C LEU A 357 -5.16 13.75 -32.13
N CYS A 358 -6.29 14.43 -32.03
CA CYS A 358 -7.54 13.99 -32.63
C CYS A 358 -7.43 13.84 -34.16
N GLY A 359 -6.81 14.80 -34.85
CA GLY A 359 -6.55 14.70 -36.28
C GLY A 359 -5.66 13.50 -36.65
N MET A 360 -4.65 13.22 -35.85
CA MET A 360 -3.82 12.03 -36.00
C MET A 360 -4.60 10.74 -35.76
N LEU A 361 -5.44 10.67 -34.73
CA LEU A 361 -6.27 9.49 -34.41
C LEU A 361 -7.23 9.14 -35.54
N GLU A 362 -7.84 10.13 -36.17
CA GLU A 362 -8.80 9.94 -37.26
C GLU A 362 -8.20 9.38 -38.54
N THR A 363 -6.88 9.48 -38.69
CA THR A 363 -6.14 8.97 -39.85
C THR A 363 -5.17 7.85 -39.47
N ALA A 364 -5.22 7.39 -38.24
CA ALA A 364 -4.27 6.42 -37.67
C ALA A 364 -4.45 5.02 -38.25
N GLU A 365 -3.34 4.33 -38.41
CA GLU A 365 -3.35 2.88 -38.59
C GLU A 365 -3.74 2.18 -37.29
N ALA A 366 -4.25 0.96 -37.36
CA ALA A 366 -4.78 0.20 -36.21
C ALA A 366 -3.80 0.14 -35.03
N SER A 367 -2.50 -0.04 -35.29
CA SER A 367 -1.45 -0.11 -34.25
C SER A 367 -1.21 1.20 -33.49
N ALA A 368 -1.56 2.33 -34.09
CA ALA A 368 -1.38 3.68 -33.54
C ALA A 368 -2.62 4.19 -32.76
N VAL A 369 -3.79 3.53 -32.91
CA VAL A 369 -5.05 3.99 -32.31
C VAL A 369 -4.96 4.06 -30.79
N ALA A 370 -4.55 2.97 -30.14
CA ALA A 370 -4.50 2.92 -28.68
C ALA A 370 -3.51 3.92 -28.06
N PRO A 371 -2.25 4.05 -28.55
CA PRO A 371 -1.33 5.09 -28.07
C PRO A 371 -1.83 6.51 -28.26
N LEU A 372 -2.47 6.80 -29.39
CA LEU A 372 -3.06 8.14 -29.65
C LEU A 372 -4.24 8.42 -28.74
N GLN A 373 -5.08 7.43 -28.47
CA GLN A 373 -6.13 7.57 -27.45
C GLN A 373 -5.57 7.89 -26.07
N ASP A 374 -4.47 7.21 -25.67
CA ASP A 374 -3.80 7.47 -24.40
C ASP A 374 -3.20 8.88 -24.34
N ALA A 375 -2.62 9.35 -25.44
CA ALA A 375 -2.11 10.72 -25.54
C ALA A 375 -3.25 11.76 -25.49
N ILE A 376 -4.39 11.50 -26.14
CA ILE A 376 -5.57 12.37 -26.08
C ILE A 376 -6.15 12.39 -24.67
N ILE A 377 -6.20 11.26 -23.98
CA ILE A 377 -6.61 11.18 -22.57
C ILE A 377 -5.66 12.01 -21.69
N ALA A 378 -4.37 11.93 -21.91
CA ALA A 378 -3.39 12.74 -21.19
C ALA A 378 -3.57 14.24 -21.45
N ALA A 379 -3.83 14.64 -22.70
CA ALA A 379 -4.05 16.02 -23.06
C ALA A 379 -5.39 16.58 -22.51
N ILE A 380 -6.47 15.80 -22.62
CA ILE A 380 -7.79 16.23 -22.16
C ILE A 380 -7.87 16.30 -20.63
N SER A 381 -7.18 15.41 -19.92
CA SER A 381 -7.13 15.42 -18.46
C SER A 381 -6.50 16.69 -17.86
N LYS A 382 -5.73 17.41 -18.65
CA LYS A 382 -5.13 18.72 -18.27
C LYS A 382 -6.12 19.89 -18.47
N GLN A 383 -7.23 19.66 -19.15
CA GLN A 383 -8.30 20.66 -19.33
C GLN A 383 -9.25 20.67 -18.12
N PRO A 384 -9.99 21.78 -17.89
CA PRO A 384 -11.00 21.82 -16.83
C PRO A 384 -12.04 20.69 -16.99
N ALA A 385 -12.33 19.96 -15.91
CA ALA A 385 -13.24 18.80 -15.91
C ALA A 385 -14.58 19.11 -16.57
N ALA A 386 -15.18 20.27 -16.26
CA ALA A 386 -16.46 20.73 -16.81
C ALA A 386 -16.49 20.85 -18.35
N THR A 387 -15.33 20.88 -19.02
CA THR A 387 -15.25 21.05 -20.48
C THR A 387 -14.80 19.79 -21.21
N GLN A 388 -14.26 18.80 -20.50
CA GLN A 388 -13.67 17.61 -21.10
C GLN A 388 -14.67 16.86 -21.99
N VAL A 389 -15.81 16.47 -21.44
CA VAL A 389 -16.85 15.71 -22.18
C VAL A 389 -17.36 16.49 -23.37
N SER A 390 -17.67 17.79 -23.19
CA SER A 390 -18.16 18.63 -24.28
C SER A 390 -17.16 18.78 -25.42
N ASN A 391 -15.86 18.89 -25.10
CA ASN A 391 -14.81 18.97 -26.11
C ASN A 391 -14.66 17.66 -26.88
N VAL A 392 -14.69 16.51 -26.20
CA VAL A 392 -14.67 15.20 -26.86
C VAL A 392 -15.89 14.98 -27.72
N ASN A 393 -17.10 15.27 -27.21
CA ASN A 393 -18.34 15.12 -27.95
C ASN A 393 -18.39 16.00 -29.20
N ARG A 394 -17.92 17.26 -29.11
CA ARG A 394 -17.79 18.14 -30.25
C ARG A 394 -16.88 17.55 -31.33
N ARG A 395 -15.75 16.99 -30.92
CA ARG A 395 -14.82 16.34 -31.83
C ARG A 395 -15.39 15.07 -32.45
N MET A 396 -16.13 14.27 -31.72
CA MET A 396 -16.83 13.09 -32.22
C MET A 396 -17.83 13.45 -33.33
N ILE A 397 -18.56 14.54 -33.13
CA ILE A 397 -19.50 15.04 -34.14
C ILE A 397 -18.74 15.46 -35.41
N GLN A 398 -17.62 16.17 -35.28
CA GLN A 398 -16.78 16.60 -36.40
C GLN A 398 -16.12 15.42 -37.15
N ALA A 399 -15.75 14.36 -36.45
CA ALA A 399 -15.17 13.16 -37.02
C ALA A 399 -16.16 12.34 -37.86
N GLY A 400 -17.48 12.55 -37.65
CA GLY A 400 -18.54 11.82 -38.34
C GLY A 400 -18.77 10.40 -37.78
N ASP A 401 -19.93 9.81 -38.16
CA ASP A 401 -20.40 8.55 -37.55
C ASP A 401 -19.42 7.37 -37.73
N SER A 402 -18.71 7.32 -38.84
CA SER A 402 -17.74 6.23 -39.10
C SER A 402 -16.51 6.24 -38.19
N LYS A 403 -16.22 7.33 -37.51
CA LYS A 403 -15.04 7.51 -36.64
C LYS A 403 -15.37 7.83 -35.18
N ARG A 404 -16.62 8.04 -34.82
CA ARG A 404 -17.07 8.38 -33.46
C ARG A 404 -16.58 7.37 -32.43
N TYR A 405 -16.55 6.09 -32.78
CA TYR A 405 -16.17 5.02 -31.89
C TYR A 405 -14.72 5.11 -31.39
N LEU A 406 -13.83 5.79 -32.13
CA LEU A 406 -12.43 5.99 -31.73
C LEU A 406 -12.31 6.79 -30.42
N TYR A 407 -13.35 7.53 -30.05
CA TYR A 407 -13.37 8.41 -28.88
C TYR A 407 -14.03 7.80 -27.63
N TYR A 408 -14.66 6.63 -27.71
CA TYR A 408 -15.33 6.03 -26.54
C TYR A 408 -14.36 5.74 -25.39
N LYS A 409 -13.14 5.26 -25.69
CA LYS A 409 -12.09 5.10 -24.67
C LYS A 409 -11.72 6.43 -24.01
N VAL A 410 -11.67 7.51 -24.80
CA VAL A 410 -11.37 8.86 -24.28
C VAL A 410 -12.49 9.34 -23.37
N LEU A 411 -13.75 9.16 -23.78
CA LEU A 411 -14.92 9.48 -22.94
C LEU A 411 -14.90 8.70 -21.63
N SER A 412 -14.62 7.39 -21.69
CA SER A 412 -14.55 6.55 -20.47
C SER A 412 -13.52 7.08 -19.46
N ALA A 413 -12.43 7.68 -19.93
CA ALA A 413 -11.40 8.22 -19.06
C ALA A 413 -11.81 9.51 -18.35
N THR A 414 -12.83 10.24 -18.84
CA THR A 414 -13.33 11.46 -18.17
C THR A 414 -14.10 11.17 -16.90
N GLY A 415 -14.75 10.00 -16.81
CA GLY A 415 -15.51 9.57 -15.62
C GLY A 415 -16.83 10.32 -15.39
N GLU A 416 -17.27 11.18 -16.34
CA GLU A 416 -18.46 11.98 -16.19
C GLU A 416 -19.73 11.25 -16.65
N LYS A 417 -20.85 11.50 -15.98
CA LYS A 417 -22.11 10.81 -16.23
C LYS A 417 -22.62 10.94 -17.67
N GLU A 418 -22.41 12.09 -18.29
CA GLU A 418 -22.78 12.35 -19.69
C GLU A 418 -21.93 11.50 -20.65
N ALA A 419 -20.68 11.25 -20.31
CA ALA A 419 -19.79 10.37 -21.08
C ALA A 419 -20.27 8.91 -21.03
N LEU A 420 -20.72 8.42 -19.86
CA LEU A 420 -21.32 7.10 -19.71
C LEU A 420 -22.55 6.95 -20.60
N ALA A 421 -23.46 7.92 -20.59
CA ALA A 421 -24.65 7.90 -21.43
C ALA A 421 -24.32 7.81 -22.92
N THR A 422 -23.31 8.55 -23.39
CA THR A 422 -22.84 8.50 -24.79
C THR A 422 -22.25 7.12 -25.14
N ILE A 423 -21.51 6.49 -24.24
CA ILE A 423 -20.95 5.14 -24.43
C ILE A 423 -22.07 4.11 -24.50
N VAL A 424 -23.05 4.18 -23.60
CA VAL A 424 -24.22 3.29 -23.57
C VAL A 424 -25.07 3.45 -24.84
N GLU A 425 -25.27 4.66 -25.32
CA GLU A 425 -25.91 4.90 -26.60
C GLU A 425 -25.14 4.22 -27.75
N GLY A 426 -23.80 4.35 -27.76
CA GLY A 426 -22.95 3.68 -28.74
C GLY A 426 -23.02 2.15 -28.66
N LEU A 427 -23.15 1.59 -27.47
CA LEU A 427 -23.32 0.16 -27.25
C LEU A 427 -24.68 -0.35 -27.80
N ASN A 428 -25.75 0.42 -27.58
CA ASN A 428 -27.11 0.02 -27.96
C ASN A 428 -27.39 0.22 -29.44
N LYS A 429 -26.87 1.30 -30.05
CA LYS A 429 -27.14 1.67 -31.45
C LYS A 429 -26.02 1.27 -32.42
N GLY A 430 -24.80 1.00 -31.89
CA GLY A 430 -23.61 0.64 -32.69
C GLY A 430 -23.67 -0.79 -33.21
N ASN A 431 -22.87 -1.02 -34.26
CA ASN A 431 -22.61 -2.36 -34.82
C ASN A 431 -21.12 -2.55 -35.04
N GLY A 432 -20.66 -3.80 -35.16
CA GLY A 432 -19.28 -4.15 -35.45
C GLY A 432 -18.30 -3.43 -34.50
N ALA A 433 -17.24 -2.83 -35.07
CA ALA A 433 -16.17 -2.16 -34.31
C ALA A 433 -16.68 -1.02 -33.39
N ALA A 434 -17.76 -0.35 -33.75
CA ALA A 434 -18.34 0.71 -32.91
C ALA A 434 -18.96 0.13 -31.63
N LYS A 435 -19.67 -0.98 -31.75
CA LYS A 435 -20.26 -1.67 -30.59
C LYS A 435 -19.16 -2.27 -29.70
N ASP A 436 -18.13 -2.86 -30.29
CA ASP A 436 -17.00 -3.43 -29.54
C ASP A 436 -16.24 -2.35 -28.78
N ALA A 437 -15.97 -1.20 -29.42
CA ALA A 437 -15.30 -0.07 -28.78
C ALA A 437 -16.13 0.53 -27.62
N ALA A 438 -17.46 0.61 -27.77
CA ALA A 438 -18.36 1.06 -26.71
C ALA A 438 -18.37 0.06 -25.54
N LEU A 439 -18.39 -1.24 -25.81
CA LEU A 439 -18.29 -2.27 -24.80
C LEU A 439 -16.95 -2.19 -24.05
N ASP A 440 -15.84 -2.06 -24.76
CA ASP A 440 -14.52 -1.94 -24.16
C ASP A 440 -14.41 -0.67 -23.28
N ALA A 441 -15.01 0.44 -23.73
CA ALA A 441 -15.06 1.68 -22.95
C ALA A 441 -15.90 1.53 -21.67
N LEU A 442 -17.04 0.82 -21.75
CA LEU A 442 -17.88 0.52 -20.58
C LEU A 442 -17.16 -0.40 -19.60
N LEU A 443 -16.49 -1.43 -20.10
CA LEU A 443 -15.67 -2.33 -19.28
C LEU A 443 -14.48 -1.63 -18.61
N ALA A 444 -13.95 -0.58 -19.22
CA ALA A 444 -12.87 0.24 -18.68
C ALA A 444 -13.36 1.33 -17.70
N TRP A 445 -14.66 1.57 -17.61
CA TRP A 445 -15.24 2.56 -16.72
C TRP A 445 -14.90 2.30 -15.26
N LYS A 446 -14.49 3.34 -14.53
CA LYS A 446 -13.99 3.17 -13.15
C LYS A 446 -15.05 3.40 -12.08
N GLY A 447 -16.05 4.24 -12.39
CA GLY A 447 -17.11 4.62 -11.46
C GLY A 447 -18.14 3.51 -11.26
N ILE A 448 -18.79 3.53 -10.10
CA ILE A 448 -19.81 2.54 -9.74
C ILE A 448 -21.13 2.70 -10.54
N GLU A 449 -21.33 3.87 -11.16
CA GLU A 449 -22.52 4.21 -11.96
C GLU A 449 -22.69 3.29 -13.19
N ALA A 450 -21.60 2.65 -13.65
CA ALA A 450 -21.65 1.70 -14.75
C ALA A 450 -22.16 0.29 -14.33
N ALA A 451 -22.42 0.06 -13.06
CA ALA A 451 -22.83 -1.27 -12.59
C ALA A 451 -24.14 -1.74 -13.23
N ASP A 452 -25.16 -0.88 -13.27
CA ASP A 452 -26.47 -1.22 -13.88
C ASP A 452 -26.34 -1.54 -15.38
N GLU A 453 -25.53 -0.75 -16.08
CA GLU A 453 -25.30 -0.95 -17.52
C GLU A 453 -24.54 -2.25 -17.79
N LEU A 454 -23.54 -2.57 -16.97
CA LEU A 454 -22.81 -3.84 -17.05
C LEU A 454 -23.72 -5.05 -16.74
N PHE A 455 -24.63 -4.90 -15.78
CA PHE A 455 -25.62 -5.94 -15.49
C PHE A 455 -26.55 -6.15 -16.68
N THR A 456 -27.00 -5.06 -17.32
CA THR A 456 -27.80 -5.12 -18.56
C THR A 456 -27.05 -5.82 -19.68
N VAL A 457 -25.73 -5.57 -19.83
CA VAL A 457 -24.87 -6.32 -20.76
C VAL A 457 -24.85 -7.79 -20.41
N CYS A 458 -24.72 -8.17 -19.13
CA CYS A 458 -24.76 -9.57 -18.70
C CYS A 458 -26.08 -10.25 -19.09
N GLN A 459 -27.22 -9.58 -18.90
CA GLN A 459 -28.55 -10.12 -19.23
C GLN A 459 -28.72 -10.32 -20.73
N SER A 460 -28.17 -9.43 -21.55
CA SER A 460 -28.36 -9.42 -23.02
C SER A 460 -27.23 -10.10 -23.80
N ALA A 461 -26.13 -10.51 -23.14
CA ALA A 461 -24.96 -11.08 -23.79
C ALA A 461 -25.25 -12.44 -24.45
N ALA A 462 -25.17 -12.49 -25.77
CA ALA A 462 -25.27 -13.73 -26.53
C ALA A 462 -23.97 -14.56 -26.50
N SER A 463 -22.82 -13.88 -26.38
CA SER A 463 -21.50 -14.51 -26.31
C SER A 463 -21.07 -14.75 -24.86
N ASP A 464 -20.61 -15.96 -24.55
CA ASP A 464 -20.07 -16.28 -23.21
C ASP A 464 -18.83 -15.45 -22.89
N GLN A 465 -18.04 -15.07 -23.88
CA GLN A 465 -16.88 -14.18 -23.70
C GLN A 465 -17.29 -12.77 -23.25
N VAL A 466 -18.31 -12.20 -23.90
CA VAL A 466 -18.85 -10.87 -23.52
C VAL A 466 -19.48 -10.96 -22.14
N PHE A 467 -20.27 -12.01 -21.88
CA PHE A 467 -20.88 -12.27 -20.59
C PHE A 467 -19.82 -12.33 -19.49
N ASP A 468 -18.80 -13.14 -19.64
CA ASP A 468 -17.75 -13.35 -18.64
C ASP A 468 -16.98 -12.03 -18.33
N ARG A 469 -16.62 -11.27 -19.37
CA ARG A 469 -15.96 -9.95 -19.19
C ARG A 469 -16.87 -8.96 -18.45
N ALA A 470 -18.13 -8.87 -18.84
CA ALA A 470 -19.11 -7.98 -18.22
C ALA A 470 -19.37 -8.37 -16.76
N LEU A 471 -19.57 -9.69 -16.48
CA LEU A 471 -19.78 -10.22 -15.14
C LEU A 471 -18.59 -9.94 -14.23
N LYS A 472 -17.38 -10.24 -14.68
CA LYS A 472 -16.16 -9.95 -13.90
C LYS A 472 -16.03 -8.48 -13.56
N ARG A 473 -16.32 -7.60 -14.52
CA ARG A 473 -16.28 -6.16 -14.30
C ARG A 473 -17.39 -5.68 -13.37
N TYR A 474 -18.62 -6.17 -13.55
CA TYR A 474 -19.73 -5.90 -12.63
C TYR A 474 -19.38 -6.30 -11.20
N VAL A 475 -18.93 -7.54 -10.99
CA VAL A 475 -18.52 -8.04 -9.67
C VAL A 475 -17.42 -7.17 -9.05
N GLN A 476 -16.45 -6.72 -9.85
CA GLN A 476 -15.41 -5.82 -9.38
C GLN A 476 -15.97 -4.46 -8.93
N LEU A 477 -16.91 -3.88 -9.70
CA LEU A 477 -17.52 -2.59 -9.37
C LEU A 477 -18.37 -2.64 -8.12
N VAL A 478 -19.26 -3.62 -8.01
CA VAL A 478 -20.15 -3.76 -6.84
C VAL A 478 -19.39 -4.16 -5.58
N SER A 479 -18.17 -4.67 -5.72
CA SER A 479 -17.26 -4.93 -4.59
C SER A 479 -16.51 -3.68 -4.10
N ASN A 480 -16.72 -2.53 -4.74
CA ASN A 480 -16.12 -1.25 -4.32
C ASN A 480 -16.66 -0.84 -2.93
N PRO A 481 -15.81 -0.27 -2.05
CA PRO A 481 -16.23 0.26 -0.74
C PRO A 481 -17.33 1.34 -0.78
N ALA A 482 -17.55 1.96 -1.92
CA ALA A 482 -18.66 2.92 -2.10
C ALA A 482 -20.05 2.28 -2.00
N PHE A 483 -20.17 0.96 -2.23
CA PHE A 483 -21.38 0.22 -1.90
C PHE A 483 -21.40 -0.10 -0.41
N THR A 484 -22.57 0.05 0.22
CA THR A 484 -22.81 -0.50 1.55
C THR A 484 -22.64 -2.01 1.53
N ARG A 485 -22.42 -2.64 2.69
CA ARG A 485 -22.28 -4.10 2.79
C ARG A 485 -23.54 -4.81 2.29
N GLU A 486 -24.71 -4.30 2.63
CA GLU A 486 -26.01 -4.82 2.24
C GLU A 486 -26.23 -4.69 0.72
N ASN A 487 -26.02 -3.51 0.15
CA ASN A 487 -26.14 -3.31 -1.30
C ASN A 487 -25.15 -4.15 -2.09
N ARG A 488 -23.95 -4.36 -1.57
CA ARG A 488 -22.98 -5.27 -2.18
C ARG A 488 -23.52 -6.70 -2.20
N LEU A 489 -24.07 -7.19 -1.09
CA LEU A 489 -24.69 -8.50 -1.04
C LEU A 489 -25.85 -8.62 -2.03
N LEU A 490 -26.76 -7.64 -2.05
CA LEU A 490 -27.91 -7.64 -2.96
C LEU A 490 -27.47 -7.67 -4.43
N SER A 491 -26.48 -6.86 -4.80
CA SER A 491 -25.91 -6.83 -6.15
C SER A 491 -25.21 -8.14 -6.53
N LEU A 492 -24.45 -8.75 -5.61
CA LEU A 492 -23.79 -10.03 -5.85
C LEU A 492 -24.81 -11.18 -5.96
N ARG A 493 -25.89 -11.17 -5.19
CA ARG A 493 -27.00 -12.13 -5.34
C ARG A 493 -27.67 -11.99 -6.69
N LYS A 494 -27.94 -10.76 -7.12
CA LYS A 494 -28.55 -10.45 -8.43
C LYS A 494 -27.75 -11.06 -9.59
N VAL A 495 -26.41 -10.96 -9.57
CA VAL A 495 -25.58 -11.53 -10.63
C VAL A 495 -25.35 -13.03 -10.46
N MET A 496 -25.45 -13.56 -9.24
CA MET A 496 -25.39 -15.01 -8.99
C MET A 496 -26.52 -15.78 -9.68
N GLU A 497 -27.72 -15.18 -9.75
CA GLU A 497 -28.88 -15.78 -10.41
C GLU A 497 -28.70 -16.02 -11.90
N ILE A 498 -27.82 -15.24 -12.56
CA ILE A 498 -27.54 -15.35 -14.00
C ILE A 498 -26.16 -15.94 -14.32
N ALA A 499 -25.37 -16.27 -13.30
CA ALA A 499 -24.06 -16.88 -13.48
C ALA A 499 -24.14 -18.25 -14.17
N ARG A 500 -23.36 -18.42 -15.24
CA ARG A 500 -23.44 -19.57 -16.15
C ARG A 500 -22.48 -20.69 -15.77
N THR A 501 -21.34 -20.39 -15.17
CA THR A 501 -20.30 -21.37 -14.86
C THR A 501 -19.99 -21.43 -13.37
N SER A 502 -19.40 -22.56 -12.94
CA SER A 502 -18.94 -22.75 -11.56
C SER A 502 -17.87 -21.77 -11.16
N GLU A 503 -16.97 -21.40 -12.07
CA GLU A 503 -15.92 -20.42 -11.83
C GLU A 503 -16.50 -19.03 -11.54
N GLN A 504 -17.56 -18.65 -12.27
CA GLN A 504 -18.28 -17.39 -12.04
C GLN A 504 -18.97 -17.39 -10.69
N LYS A 505 -19.66 -18.48 -10.35
CA LYS A 505 -20.30 -18.64 -9.02
C LYS A 505 -19.29 -18.59 -7.89
N ALA A 506 -18.17 -19.30 -8.03
CA ALA A 506 -17.08 -19.26 -7.06
C ALA A 506 -16.44 -17.86 -6.94
N LEU A 507 -16.28 -17.12 -8.05
CA LEU A 507 -15.83 -15.73 -8.04
C LEU A 507 -16.77 -14.84 -7.23
N ILE A 508 -18.08 -14.97 -7.45
CA ILE A 508 -19.11 -14.19 -6.75
C ILE A 508 -19.07 -14.52 -5.25
N LEU A 509 -19.01 -15.80 -4.87
CA LEU A 509 -18.92 -16.23 -3.47
C LEU A 509 -17.69 -15.64 -2.75
N ARG A 510 -16.53 -15.62 -3.43
CA ARG A 510 -15.33 -14.96 -2.90
C ARG A 510 -15.50 -13.45 -2.67
N GLN A 511 -16.44 -12.80 -3.37
CA GLN A 511 -16.76 -11.39 -3.13
C GLN A 511 -17.86 -11.22 -2.08
N ILE A 512 -18.78 -12.17 -1.95
CA ILE A 512 -19.83 -12.19 -0.90
C ILE A 512 -19.20 -12.14 0.49
N GLN A 513 -18.06 -12.81 0.72
CA GLN A 513 -17.35 -12.69 1.99
C GLN A 513 -16.99 -11.25 2.36
N ARG A 514 -16.81 -10.35 1.37
CA ARG A 514 -16.52 -8.93 1.57
C ARG A 514 -17.75 -8.08 1.87
N ALA A 515 -18.94 -8.61 1.63
CA ALA A 515 -20.17 -8.00 2.12
C ALA A 515 -20.22 -8.09 3.65
N ASP A 516 -19.70 -9.21 4.22
CA ASP A 516 -19.34 -9.31 5.62
C ASP A 516 -20.53 -9.01 6.56
N THR A 517 -21.74 -9.46 6.18
CA THR A 517 -22.99 -9.30 6.94
C THR A 517 -23.52 -10.65 7.38
N PHE A 518 -24.44 -10.66 8.37
CA PHE A 518 -25.16 -11.86 8.78
C PHE A 518 -25.87 -12.52 7.59
N LEU A 519 -26.56 -11.74 6.77
CA LEU A 519 -27.25 -12.27 5.59
C LEU A 519 -26.29 -12.79 4.52
N ALA A 520 -25.06 -12.25 4.44
CA ALA A 520 -24.02 -12.79 3.55
C ALA A 520 -23.55 -14.18 4.01
N LEU A 521 -23.40 -14.38 5.33
CA LEU A 521 -23.07 -15.67 5.92
C LEU A 521 -24.17 -16.69 5.60
N MET A 522 -25.43 -16.32 5.86
CA MET A 522 -26.58 -17.19 5.61
C MET A 522 -26.68 -17.56 4.13
N TYR A 523 -26.54 -16.56 3.22
CA TYR A 523 -26.58 -16.83 1.78
C TYR A 523 -25.43 -17.69 1.28
N ALA A 524 -24.21 -17.45 1.74
CA ALA A 524 -23.07 -18.28 1.37
C ALA A 524 -23.27 -19.74 1.84
N SER A 525 -23.92 -19.95 2.99
CA SER A 525 -24.19 -21.30 3.52
C SER A 525 -25.11 -22.15 2.65
N GLU A 526 -25.95 -21.53 1.81
CA GLU A 526 -26.82 -22.23 0.86
C GLU A 526 -26.01 -23.04 -0.19
N PHE A 527 -24.76 -22.64 -0.45
CA PHE A 527 -23.87 -23.26 -1.44
C PHE A 527 -22.95 -24.35 -0.86
N LEU A 528 -23.05 -24.64 0.43
CA LEU A 528 -22.26 -25.71 1.08
C LEU A 528 -22.59 -27.11 0.52
N ASP A 529 -23.81 -27.31 0.01
CA ASP A 529 -24.27 -28.56 -0.60
C ASP A 529 -24.04 -28.60 -2.11
N SER A 530 -23.31 -27.66 -2.68
CA SER A 530 -23.01 -27.64 -4.11
C SER A 530 -22.25 -28.91 -4.51
N SER A 531 -22.71 -29.56 -5.59
CA SER A 531 -21.99 -30.68 -6.20
C SER A 531 -20.64 -30.27 -6.82
N ASP A 532 -20.49 -28.97 -7.19
CA ASP A 532 -19.26 -28.43 -7.72
C ASP A 532 -18.27 -28.09 -6.58
N ALA A 533 -17.07 -28.64 -6.66
CA ALA A 533 -16.06 -28.50 -5.62
C ALA A 533 -15.56 -27.04 -5.48
N ALA A 534 -15.43 -26.30 -6.60
CA ALA A 534 -14.96 -24.92 -6.56
C ALA A 534 -15.99 -23.98 -5.93
N VAL A 535 -17.27 -24.17 -6.23
CA VAL A 535 -18.39 -23.44 -5.60
C VAL A 535 -18.47 -23.76 -4.13
N ARG A 536 -18.43 -25.06 -3.78
CA ARG A 536 -18.48 -25.50 -2.37
C ARG A 536 -17.30 -24.95 -1.56
N SER A 537 -16.07 -25.04 -2.06
CA SER A 537 -14.89 -24.50 -1.40
C SER A 537 -15.00 -22.97 -1.21
N ALA A 538 -15.44 -22.23 -2.23
CA ALA A 538 -15.65 -20.79 -2.12
C ALA A 538 -16.72 -20.45 -1.05
N ALA A 539 -17.78 -21.26 -0.92
CA ALA A 539 -18.80 -21.10 0.10
C ALA A 539 -18.26 -21.37 1.52
N VAL A 540 -17.47 -22.44 1.69
CA VAL A 540 -16.81 -22.79 2.95
C VAL A 540 -15.99 -21.61 3.48
N TYR A 541 -15.11 -21.08 2.64
CA TYR A 541 -14.28 -19.94 3.02
C TYR A 541 -15.06 -18.64 3.19
N ALA A 542 -16.11 -18.41 2.40
CA ALA A 542 -16.97 -17.24 2.60
C ALA A 542 -17.65 -17.27 3.96
N VAL A 543 -18.27 -18.39 4.33
CA VAL A 543 -18.93 -18.58 5.63
C VAL A 543 -17.93 -18.43 6.78
N TRP A 544 -16.79 -19.11 6.71
CA TRP A 544 -15.78 -19.06 7.75
C TRP A 544 -15.19 -17.65 7.93
N ASN A 545 -14.82 -17.00 6.86
CA ASN A 545 -14.21 -15.66 6.94
C ASN A 545 -15.19 -14.62 7.52
N ILE A 546 -16.47 -14.68 7.15
CA ILE A 546 -17.48 -13.80 7.75
C ILE A 546 -17.66 -14.11 9.24
N ALA A 547 -17.82 -15.38 9.61
CA ALA A 547 -18.00 -15.75 11.02
C ALA A 547 -16.79 -15.38 11.88
N ARG A 548 -15.58 -15.58 11.37
CA ARG A 548 -14.34 -15.21 12.06
C ARG A 548 -14.21 -13.72 12.31
N ASN A 549 -14.64 -12.91 11.35
CA ASN A 549 -14.59 -11.44 11.47
C ASN A 549 -15.67 -10.89 12.39
N HIS A 550 -16.79 -11.64 12.56
CA HIS A 550 -17.98 -11.22 13.27
C HIS A 550 -18.40 -12.26 14.34
N PRO A 551 -17.68 -12.33 15.47
CA PRO A 551 -18.04 -13.23 16.56
C PRO A 551 -19.40 -12.94 17.19
N GLU A 552 -19.99 -11.78 16.91
CA GLU A 552 -21.37 -11.43 17.26
C GLU A 552 -22.42 -12.17 16.42
N TYR A 553 -22.06 -12.75 15.25
CA TYR A 553 -22.93 -13.62 14.47
C TYR A 553 -22.93 -15.03 15.08
N LYS A 554 -23.79 -15.26 16.03
CA LYS A 554 -23.84 -16.44 16.87
C LYS A 554 -25.26 -16.95 17.01
N GLY A 555 -25.43 -18.09 17.65
CA GLY A 555 -26.68 -18.76 17.83
C GLY A 555 -26.75 -20.13 17.14
N ASP A 556 -27.84 -20.86 17.37
CA ASP A 556 -27.95 -22.26 16.95
C ASP A 556 -27.81 -22.48 15.45
N ASN A 557 -28.36 -21.58 14.64
CA ASN A 557 -28.23 -21.64 13.18
C ASN A 557 -26.77 -21.48 12.72
N VAL A 558 -26.09 -20.47 13.23
CA VAL A 558 -24.68 -20.18 12.85
C VAL A 558 -23.79 -21.32 13.36
N LYS A 559 -24.02 -21.79 14.58
CA LYS A 559 -23.29 -22.93 15.19
C LYS A 559 -23.43 -24.20 14.35
N ALA A 560 -24.64 -24.47 13.85
CA ALA A 560 -24.92 -25.62 12.99
C ALA A 560 -24.20 -25.49 11.63
N ILE A 561 -24.22 -24.30 11.00
CA ILE A 561 -23.52 -24.02 9.75
C ILE A 561 -22.02 -24.20 9.95
N LEU A 562 -21.44 -23.62 11.00
CA LEU A 562 -20.01 -23.71 11.27
C LEU A 562 -19.52 -25.13 11.58
N LYS A 563 -20.33 -25.93 12.25
CA LYS A 563 -20.06 -27.38 12.47
C LYS A 563 -19.99 -28.14 11.13
N ARG A 564 -20.82 -27.77 10.15
CA ARG A 564 -20.74 -28.34 8.80
C ARG A 564 -19.46 -27.89 8.10
N VAL A 565 -19.16 -26.61 8.10
CA VAL A 565 -17.94 -26.02 7.52
C VAL A 565 -16.68 -26.69 8.07
N LEU A 566 -16.64 -27.03 9.36
CA LEU A 566 -15.51 -27.69 10.02
C LEU A 566 -15.10 -29.01 9.34
N THR A 567 -16.06 -29.71 8.72
CA THR A 567 -15.84 -30.99 8.03
C THR A 567 -15.57 -30.85 6.53
N MET A 568 -15.58 -29.63 6.01
CA MET A 568 -15.52 -29.34 4.58
C MET A 568 -14.25 -28.62 4.10
N PHE A 569 -13.34 -28.31 5.03
CA PHE A 569 -12.08 -27.68 4.65
C PHE A 569 -11.18 -28.64 3.86
N ASP A 570 -10.54 -28.14 2.83
CA ASP A 570 -9.68 -28.83 1.88
C ASP A 570 -8.29 -28.16 1.81
N GLY A 571 -7.23 -28.95 1.57
CA GLY A 571 -5.89 -28.47 1.30
C GLY A 571 -4.91 -28.57 2.46
N GLU A 572 -3.64 -28.31 2.21
CA GLU A 572 -2.54 -28.46 3.20
C GLU A 572 -2.65 -27.47 4.36
N ASP A 573 -3.15 -26.27 4.11
CA ASP A 573 -3.32 -25.21 5.11
C ASP A 573 -4.64 -25.33 5.91
N ALA A 574 -5.53 -26.26 5.52
CA ALA A 574 -6.83 -26.47 6.16
C ALA A 574 -6.73 -26.67 7.69
N ARG A 575 -5.62 -27.22 8.18
CA ARG A 575 -5.41 -27.47 9.61
C ARG A 575 -5.52 -26.19 10.45
N TYR A 576 -4.98 -25.08 9.97
CA TYR A 576 -5.02 -23.80 10.69
C TYR A 576 -6.46 -23.27 10.80
N ASP A 577 -7.23 -23.36 9.70
CA ASP A 577 -8.63 -22.93 9.69
C ASP A 577 -9.50 -23.85 10.56
N ILE A 578 -9.26 -25.16 10.52
CA ILE A 578 -9.94 -26.15 11.36
C ILE A 578 -9.70 -25.86 12.84
N ASP A 579 -8.46 -25.63 13.26
CA ASP A 579 -8.11 -25.35 14.64
C ASP A 579 -8.70 -24.00 15.11
N ALA A 580 -8.64 -22.96 14.26
CA ALA A 580 -9.25 -21.67 14.54
C ALA A 580 -10.79 -21.75 14.64
N LEU A 581 -11.43 -22.50 13.75
CA LEU A 581 -12.89 -22.69 13.80
C LEU A 581 -13.33 -23.50 15.02
N LYS A 582 -12.58 -24.52 15.46
CA LYS A 582 -12.85 -25.22 16.72
C LYS A 582 -12.83 -24.26 17.91
N GLN A 583 -11.76 -23.44 18.01
CA GLN A 583 -11.66 -22.43 19.06
C GLN A 583 -12.84 -21.44 19.03
N HIS A 584 -13.25 -21.02 17.83
CA HIS A 584 -14.38 -20.12 17.63
C HIS A 584 -15.70 -20.78 18.11
N LEU A 585 -15.93 -22.05 17.76
CA LEU A 585 -17.10 -22.81 18.19
C LEU A 585 -17.13 -23.04 19.70
N ASP A 586 -15.96 -23.33 20.30
CA ASP A 586 -15.84 -23.53 21.76
C ASP A 586 -16.10 -22.25 22.56
N ALA A 587 -15.75 -21.09 21.97
CA ALA A 587 -16.00 -19.79 22.57
C ALA A 587 -17.44 -19.27 22.35
N MET A 588 -18.19 -19.88 21.44
CA MET A 588 -19.56 -19.44 21.09
C MET A 588 -20.53 -19.78 22.19
N PRO A 589 -21.24 -18.81 22.79
CA PRO A 589 -22.24 -19.08 23.82
C PRO A 589 -23.40 -19.89 23.28
N ASP A 590 -24.09 -20.60 24.19
CA ASP A 590 -25.34 -21.29 23.87
C ASP A 590 -26.48 -20.26 23.91
N GLU A 591 -26.91 -19.81 22.74
CA GLU A 591 -28.01 -18.89 22.52
C GLU A 591 -28.75 -19.25 21.21
N VAL A 592 -30.02 -18.96 21.15
CA VAL A 592 -30.83 -19.24 19.96
C VAL A 592 -30.38 -18.39 18.76
N GLY A 593 -30.03 -17.13 19.00
CA GLY A 593 -29.62 -16.18 17.93
C GLY A 593 -30.79 -15.81 17.00
N PHE A 594 -30.44 -15.49 15.75
CA PHE A 594 -31.43 -15.21 14.71
C PHE A 594 -32.06 -16.50 14.17
N VAL A 595 -33.38 -16.57 14.19
CA VAL A 595 -34.17 -17.69 13.65
C VAL A 595 -34.93 -17.23 12.42
N SER A 596 -34.94 -18.04 11.36
CA SER A 596 -35.79 -17.78 10.21
C SER A 596 -37.24 -18.05 10.61
N ILE A 597 -38.09 -17.06 10.46
CA ILE A 597 -39.51 -17.17 10.72
C ILE A 597 -40.36 -17.42 9.45
N PHE A 598 -39.70 -17.58 8.32
CA PHE A 598 -40.24 -17.99 7.05
C PHE A 598 -39.37 -19.12 6.46
N ASN A 599 -40.01 -20.27 6.20
CA ASN A 599 -39.33 -21.48 5.78
C ASN A 599 -39.09 -21.59 4.26
N GLY A 600 -39.59 -20.64 3.47
CA GLY A 600 -39.47 -20.63 2.00
C GLY A 600 -40.29 -21.70 1.27
N LYS A 601 -41.13 -22.45 1.96
CA LYS A 601 -41.90 -23.57 1.39
C LYS A 601 -43.42 -23.38 1.47
N ASP A 602 -43.88 -22.91 2.62
CA ASP A 602 -45.27 -22.70 2.91
C ASP A 602 -45.46 -21.58 3.97
N LEU A 603 -46.69 -21.32 4.34
CA LEU A 603 -47.08 -20.31 5.33
C LEU A 603 -47.10 -20.84 6.78
N THR A 604 -46.46 -21.96 7.08
CA THR A 604 -46.33 -22.47 8.45
C THR A 604 -45.70 -21.42 9.36
N GLY A 605 -46.30 -21.15 10.52
CA GLY A 605 -45.90 -20.10 11.45
C GLY A 605 -46.50 -18.73 11.19
N TRP A 606 -47.35 -18.65 10.15
CA TRP A 606 -48.05 -17.44 9.76
C TRP A 606 -49.56 -17.69 9.71
N LYS A 607 -50.36 -16.65 9.97
CA LYS A 607 -51.82 -16.66 9.94
C LYS A 607 -52.38 -15.35 9.42
N GLY A 608 -53.64 -15.37 9.04
CA GLY A 608 -54.39 -14.17 8.71
C GLY A 608 -54.59 -13.26 9.92
N LEU A 609 -54.39 -11.96 9.75
CA LEU A 609 -54.63 -11.01 10.83
C LEU A 609 -56.12 -10.83 11.12
N VAL A 610 -56.47 -10.98 12.38
CA VAL A 610 -57.83 -10.64 12.89
C VAL A 610 -57.73 -9.29 13.59
N GLU A 611 -58.33 -8.24 13.01
CA GLU A 611 -58.47 -6.92 13.64
C GLU A 611 -57.18 -6.40 14.31
N ASN A 612 -57.25 -5.27 14.98
CA ASN A 612 -56.16 -4.73 15.78
C ASN A 612 -56.10 -5.38 17.18
N PRO A 613 -54.99 -5.28 17.91
CA PRO A 613 -54.84 -5.91 19.21
C PRO A 613 -55.93 -5.57 20.24
N ILE A 614 -56.40 -4.31 20.24
CA ILE A 614 -57.43 -3.86 21.19
C ILE A 614 -58.78 -4.50 20.88
N ALA A 615 -59.13 -4.59 19.59
CA ALA A 615 -60.37 -5.24 19.16
C ALA A 615 -60.31 -6.74 19.42
N ARG A 616 -59.20 -7.40 19.11
CA ARG A 616 -59.00 -8.84 19.42
C ARG A 616 -59.19 -9.17 20.91
N ALA A 617 -58.63 -8.34 21.78
CA ALA A 617 -58.70 -8.54 23.24
C ALA A 617 -60.13 -8.48 23.76
N LYS A 618 -61.05 -7.82 23.04
CA LYS A 618 -62.45 -7.72 23.45
C LYS A 618 -63.34 -8.87 22.91
N MET A 619 -62.83 -9.70 22.01
CA MET A 619 -63.59 -10.81 21.41
C MET A 619 -63.72 -11.98 22.37
N LYS A 620 -64.83 -12.60 22.40
CA LYS A 620 -65.05 -13.91 23.09
C LYS A 620 -64.28 -14.97 22.29
N PRO A 621 -63.80 -16.04 22.93
CA PRO A 621 -63.01 -17.09 22.28
C PRO A 621 -63.67 -17.69 21.03
N ALA A 622 -65.01 -17.95 21.04
CA ALA A 622 -65.68 -18.45 19.86
C ALA A 622 -65.78 -17.43 18.70
N GLN A 623 -65.91 -16.15 19.02
CA GLN A 623 -65.89 -15.06 18.01
C GLN A 623 -64.52 -14.92 17.38
N LEU A 624 -63.50 -14.97 18.20
CA LEU A 624 -62.12 -14.88 17.73
C LEU A 624 -61.77 -16.08 16.83
N ALA A 625 -62.16 -17.31 17.24
CA ALA A 625 -61.96 -18.52 16.45
C ALA A 625 -62.60 -18.41 15.05
N LYS A 626 -63.86 -17.99 14.99
CA LYS A 626 -64.53 -17.80 13.72
C LYS A 626 -63.94 -16.70 12.86
N ALA A 627 -63.51 -15.59 13.49
CA ALA A 627 -62.82 -14.51 12.79
C ALA A 627 -61.48 -14.98 12.25
N GLN A 628 -60.76 -15.82 12.99
CA GLN A 628 -59.47 -16.40 12.58
C GLN A 628 -59.67 -17.32 11.35
N GLU A 629 -60.64 -18.21 11.36
CA GLU A 629 -60.93 -19.05 10.20
C GLU A 629 -61.11 -18.20 8.92
N LYS A 630 -61.87 -17.10 9.02
CA LYS A 630 -62.09 -16.20 7.90
C LYS A 630 -60.82 -15.43 7.48
N ALA A 631 -60.04 -14.95 8.45
CA ALA A 631 -58.77 -14.29 8.17
C ALA A 631 -57.75 -15.24 7.48
N ASP A 632 -57.72 -16.52 7.90
CA ASP A 632 -56.87 -17.54 7.30
C ASP A 632 -57.29 -17.94 5.88
N GLU A 633 -58.60 -17.90 5.57
CA GLU A 633 -59.09 -18.03 4.19
C GLU A 633 -58.62 -16.89 3.29
N ASN A 634 -58.75 -15.66 3.78
CA ASN A 634 -58.26 -14.48 3.07
C ASN A 634 -56.74 -14.52 2.86
N MET A 635 -56.00 -14.86 3.91
CA MET A 635 -54.56 -15.08 3.84
C MET A 635 -54.18 -16.07 2.72
N ARG A 636 -54.80 -17.25 2.70
CA ARG A 636 -54.52 -18.27 1.67
C ARG A 636 -54.85 -17.82 0.26
N ARG A 637 -55.81 -16.90 0.09
CA ARG A 637 -56.17 -16.31 -1.19
C ARG A 637 -55.09 -15.33 -1.68
N ASP A 638 -54.63 -14.42 -0.78
CA ASP A 638 -53.88 -13.21 -1.15
C ASP A 638 -52.38 -13.39 -0.96
N TRP A 639 -51.93 -14.26 -0.05
CA TRP A 639 -50.57 -14.56 0.28
C TRP A 639 -50.13 -15.93 -0.20
N LYS A 640 -48.98 -16.02 -0.87
CA LYS A 640 -48.46 -17.25 -1.48
C LYS A 640 -46.96 -17.42 -1.22
N VAL A 641 -46.50 -18.64 -1.43
CA VAL A 641 -45.05 -18.89 -1.53
C VAL A 641 -44.71 -19.23 -2.97
N GLU A 642 -43.92 -18.40 -3.60
CA GLU A 642 -43.48 -18.55 -4.99
C GLU A 642 -41.95 -18.57 -5.03
N ASN A 643 -41.32 -19.63 -5.52
CA ASN A 643 -39.87 -19.76 -5.66
C ASN A 643 -39.06 -19.44 -4.39
N GLY A 644 -39.56 -19.85 -3.21
CA GLY A 644 -38.89 -19.56 -1.94
C GLY A 644 -39.15 -18.14 -1.40
N LEU A 645 -40.02 -17.36 -2.04
CA LEU A 645 -40.40 -16.02 -1.63
C LEU A 645 -41.80 -16.02 -0.99
N LEU A 646 -41.96 -15.23 0.07
CA LEU A 646 -43.25 -14.85 0.58
C LEU A 646 -43.79 -13.70 -0.29
N VAL A 647 -44.98 -13.90 -0.87
CA VAL A 647 -45.54 -13.02 -1.87
C VAL A 647 -46.96 -12.60 -1.49
N PHE A 648 -47.20 -11.32 -1.37
CA PHE A 648 -48.51 -10.74 -1.45
C PHE A 648 -48.87 -10.47 -2.92
N ASP A 649 -50.02 -10.96 -3.38
CA ASP A 649 -50.36 -10.93 -4.80
C ASP A 649 -50.90 -9.58 -5.31
N GLY A 650 -51.07 -8.62 -4.41
CA GLY A 650 -51.60 -7.28 -4.74
C GLY A 650 -53.11 -7.15 -4.71
N THR A 651 -53.85 -8.20 -4.28
CA THR A 651 -55.29 -8.17 -4.16
C THR A 651 -55.69 -8.19 -2.69
N GLY A 652 -56.67 -7.42 -2.28
CA GLY A 652 -57.11 -7.33 -0.90
C GLY A 652 -56.26 -6.42 0.00
N TYR A 653 -56.63 -6.38 1.27
CA TYR A 653 -56.05 -5.51 2.29
C TYR A 653 -55.87 -6.27 3.64
N ASP A 654 -55.91 -7.59 3.63
CA ASP A 654 -55.78 -8.39 4.82
C ASP A 654 -54.32 -8.74 5.10
N ASN A 655 -53.79 -8.18 6.18
CA ASN A 655 -52.39 -8.40 6.58
C ASN A 655 -52.13 -9.89 6.97
N LEU A 656 -50.92 -10.29 6.65
CA LEU A 656 -50.36 -11.54 7.18
C LEU A 656 -49.64 -11.25 8.50
N CYS A 657 -49.83 -12.10 9.53
CA CYS A 657 -49.14 -11.94 10.79
C CYS A 657 -48.50 -13.26 11.27
N THR A 658 -47.47 -13.14 12.13
CA THR A 658 -46.88 -14.32 12.77
C THR A 658 -47.86 -14.98 13.75
N GLU A 659 -47.85 -16.30 13.84
CA GLU A 659 -48.60 -17.02 14.91
C GLU A 659 -48.02 -16.67 16.27
N LYS A 660 -46.67 -16.64 16.36
CA LYS A 660 -45.91 -16.25 17.55
C LYS A 660 -45.99 -14.74 17.77
N GLN A 661 -46.04 -14.33 19.01
CA GLN A 661 -45.91 -12.94 19.43
C GLN A 661 -44.50 -12.69 19.92
N TYR A 662 -44.00 -11.45 19.70
CA TYR A 662 -42.66 -11.02 20.02
C TYR A 662 -42.68 -9.81 20.96
N GLY A 663 -41.74 -9.81 21.92
CA GLY A 663 -41.44 -8.67 22.79
C GLY A 663 -40.36 -7.77 22.14
N ASP A 664 -39.19 -7.62 22.82
CA ASP A 664 -38.03 -6.93 22.27
C ASP A 664 -37.30 -7.85 21.28
N PHE A 665 -36.91 -7.32 20.13
CA PHE A 665 -36.33 -8.14 19.09
C PHE A 665 -35.44 -7.34 18.12
N GLU A 666 -34.60 -8.06 17.42
CA GLU A 666 -33.90 -7.65 16.21
C GLU A 666 -34.42 -8.46 15.02
N MET A 667 -34.54 -7.84 13.85
CA MET A 667 -35.11 -8.48 12.66
C MET A 667 -34.32 -8.11 11.42
N TYR A 668 -34.08 -9.08 10.56
CA TYR A 668 -33.70 -8.86 9.15
C TYR A 668 -34.90 -9.22 8.26
N VAL A 669 -35.07 -8.44 7.19
CA VAL A 669 -36.03 -8.77 6.15
C VAL A 669 -35.66 -8.10 4.84
N ASP A 670 -35.53 -8.87 3.77
CA ASP A 670 -35.42 -8.34 2.42
C ASP A 670 -36.82 -8.20 1.81
N TRP A 671 -37.03 -7.10 1.10
CA TRP A 671 -38.32 -6.80 0.43
C TRP A 671 -38.09 -6.22 -0.97
N MET A 672 -39.06 -6.40 -1.87
CA MET A 672 -39.07 -5.85 -3.22
C MET A 672 -40.50 -5.54 -3.62
N LEU A 673 -40.74 -4.32 -4.08
CA LEU A 673 -42.04 -3.93 -4.65
C LEU A 673 -42.11 -4.25 -6.14
N ASP A 674 -43.24 -4.78 -6.61
CA ASP A 674 -43.45 -5.02 -8.04
C ASP A 674 -43.60 -3.67 -8.79
N PRO A 675 -42.78 -3.42 -9.83
CA PRO A 675 -42.87 -2.18 -10.59
C PRO A 675 -44.14 -2.02 -11.39
N LYS A 676 -44.95 -3.07 -11.53
CA LYS A 676 -46.21 -3.04 -12.27
C LYS A 676 -47.41 -2.79 -11.37
N GLY A 677 -47.21 -2.73 -10.06
CA GLY A 677 -48.29 -2.46 -9.09
C GLY A 677 -48.80 -1.04 -9.18
N PRO A 678 -50.11 -0.82 -8.95
CA PRO A 678 -50.69 0.53 -9.09
C PRO A 678 -50.26 1.50 -7.99
N GLU A 679 -49.93 0.99 -6.79
CA GLU A 679 -49.64 1.82 -5.63
C GLU A 679 -48.23 1.63 -5.06
N ALA A 680 -47.55 0.52 -5.33
CA ALA A 680 -46.22 0.17 -4.87
C ALA A 680 -45.94 0.63 -3.40
N ASP A 681 -46.74 0.09 -2.50
CA ASP A 681 -46.82 0.43 -1.09
C ASP A 681 -46.91 -0.84 -0.22
N ALA A 682 -46.23 -0.86 0.90
CA ALA A 682 -46.26 -1.92 1.87
C ALA A 682 -45.75 -1.42 3.23
N GLY A 683 -45.69 -2.29 4.23
CA GLY A 683 -45.15 -1.98 5.54
C GLY A 683 -44.94 -3.20 6.42
N ILE A 684 -44.17 -3.03 7.46
CA ILE A 684 -44.00 -4.04 8.51
C ILE A 684 -44.49 -3.47 9.81
N TYR A 685 -45.50 -4.12 10.41
CA TYR A 685 -46.01 -3.72 11.70
C TYR A 685 -45.18 -4.42 12.80
N LEU A 686 -44.83 -3.65 13.78
CA LEU A 686 -44.03 -4.11 14.90
C LEU A 686 -44.92 -4.22 16.13
N ARG A 687 -45.02 -5.43 16.71
CA ARG A 687 -45.87 -5.70 17.87
C ARG A 687 -47.32 -5.19 17.67
N GLY A 688 -47.92 -5.57 16.55
CA GLY A 688 -49.29 -5.21 16.21
C GLY A 688 -49.55 -3.73 15.95
N THR A 689 -48.52 -2.92 15.80
CA THR A 689 -48.62 -1.47 15.60
C THR A 689 -48.00 -1.08 14.28
N PRO A 690 -48.74 -0.32 13.39
CA PRO A 690 -48.22 0.18 12.13
C PRO A 690 -47.19 1.30 12.38
N GLN A 691 -46.20 1.49 11.55
CA GLN A 691 -45.53 0.56 10.65
C GLN A 691 -44.13 1.12 10.30
N VAL A 692 -43.21 0.25 9.99
CA VAL A 692 -42.02 0.60 9.23
C VAL A 692 -42.43 0.64 7.77
N GLN A 693 -42.46 1.83 7.18
CA GLN A 693 -42.98 2.09 5.84
C GLN A 693 -42.12 1.53 4.72
N ILE A 694 -42.74 0.97 3.71
CA ILE A 694 -42.16 0.55 2.43
C ILE A 694 -42.94 1.20 1.29
N TRP A 695 -42.31 1.96 0.42
CA TRP A 695 -42.97 2.55 -0.73
C TRP A 695 -42.06 2.90 -1.90
N ASP A 696 -42.68 3.16 -3.06
CA ASP A 696 -41.99 3.68 -4.22
C ASP A 696 -41.73 5.18 -4.05
N THR A 697 -40.47 5.54 -3.96
CA THR A 697 -39.99 6.91 -3.74
C THR A 697 -40.37 7.88 -4.88
N SER A 698 -40.81 7.39 -6.04
CA SER A 698 -41.27 8.23 -7.14
C SER A 698 -42.68 8.78 -6.91
N ARG A 699 -43.44 8.23 -5.94
CA ARG A 699 -44.81 8.66 -5.63
C ARG A 699 -44.86 9.93 -4.77
N VAL A 700 -44.46 11.04 -5.37
CA VAL A 700 -44.38 12.34 -4.69
C VAL A 700 -45.77 12.84 -4.18
N ASN A 701 -46.84 12.45 -4.84
CA ASN A 701 -48.21 12.83 -4.47
C ASN A 701 -48.67 12.31 -3.11
N VAL A 702 -48.06 11.23 -2.59
CA VAL A 702 -48.35 10.67 -1.26
C VAL A 702 -47.23 10.95 -0.26
N GLY A 703 -46.18 11.68 -0.66
CA GLY A 703 -45.05 12.01 0.20
C GLY A 703 -43.94 10.97 0.23
N ALA A 704 -43.94 9.96 -0.66
CA ALA A 704 -43.03 8.82 -0.65
C ALA A 704 -41.58 9.19 -1.02
N GLN A 705 -41.33 10.38 -1.57
CA GLN A 705 -39.98 10.87 -1.92
C GLN A 705 -39.04 10.97 -0.70
N VAL A 706 -39.55 10.86 0.51
CA VAL A 706 -38.70 10.85 1.73
C VAL A 706 -37.97 9.51 1.95
N GLY A 707 -38.38 8.48 1.25
CA GLY A 707 -37.79 7.12 1.37
C GLY A 707 -38.55 6.19 2.31
N SER A 708 -38.23 4.90 2.23
CA SER A 708 -38.77 3.83 3.10
C SER A 708 -38.04 3.79 4.45
N GLY A 709 -38.62 3.06 5.39
CA GLY A 709 -38.05 2.79 6.72
C GLY A 709 -38.56 3.73 7.83
N GLY A 710 -39.27 4.80 7.50
CA GLY A 710 -39.85 5.70 8.48
C GLY A 710 -40.97 5.05 9.30
N LEU A 711 -41.20 5.57 10.51
CA LEU A 711 -42.33 5.17 11.38
C LEU A 711 -43.55 6.00 11.01
N TYR A 712 -44.09 5.73 9.83
CA TYR A 712 -45.00 6.59 9.08
C TYR A 712 -46.20 7.10 9.88
N ASN A 713 -46.72 6.29 10.78
CA ASN A 713 -47.93 6.61 11.53
C ASN A 713 -47.67 7.40 12.84
N ASN A 714 -46.44 7.71 13.19
CA ASN A 714 -46.14 8.61 14.31
C ASN A 714 -46.69 9.99 14.09
N GLN A 715 -47.17 10.65 15.16
CA GLN A 715 -47.68 12.01 15.15
C GLN A 715 -46.93 12.96 16.08
N GLY A 716 -46.54 12.48 17.25
CA GLY A 716 -45.76 13.25 18.24
C GLY A 716 -44.27 13.05 18.16
N ASN A 717 -43.85 11.94 17.55
CA ASN A 717 -42.41 11.61 17.35
C ASN A 717 -42.11 11.57 15.84
N GLU A 718 -40.83 11.46 15.50
CA GLU A 718 -40.35 11.42 14.10
C GLU A 718 -41.05 10.28 13.34
N SER A 719 -41.62 10.63 12.18
CA SER A 719 -42.30 9.68 11.30
C SER A 719 -41.58 9.41 10.00
N LYS A 720 -40.62 10.26 9.61
CA LYS A 720 -39.88 10.17 8.36
C LYS A 720 -38.53 9.58 8.55
N PRO A 721 -37.98 8.87 7.55
CA PRO A 721 -36.57 8.47 7.59
C PRO A 721 -35.65 9.72 7.47
N SER A 722 -34.44 9.61 7.99
CA SER A 722 -33.45 10.70 7.96
C SER A 722 -32.86 10.94 6.58
N LYS A 723 -32.98 9.97 5.68
CA LYS A 723 -32.51 10.00 4.29
C LYS A 723 -33.21 8.95 3.44
N VAL A 724 -33.14 9.12 2.12
CA VAL A 724 -33.53 8.10 1.15
C VAL A 724 -32.40 7.11 0.99
N ALA A 725 -32.66 5.84 1.23
CA ALA A 725 -31.68 4.75 1.10
C ALA A 725 -32.22 3.57 0.26
N ASP A 726 -33.34 3.79 -0.40
CA ASP A 726 -34.03 2.80 -1.24
C ASP A 726 -33.23 2.49 -2.51
N ASN A 727 -33.23 1.23 -2.91
CA ASN A 727 -32.84 0.81 -4.25
C ASN A 727 -33.99 1.12 -5.23
N LYS A 728 -33.71 1.02 -6.53
CA LYS A 728 -34.73 1.30 -7.57
C LYS A 728 -35.97 0.39 -7.40
N LEU A 729 -37.12 0.90 -7.80
CA LEU A 729 -38.35 0.10 -7.85
C LEU A 729 -38.12 -1.20 -8.68
N GLY A 730 -38.53 -2.32 -8.14
CA GLY A 730 -38.28 -3.63 -8.72
C GLY A 730 -36.94 -4.25 -8.34
N GLU A 731 -36.17 -3.60 -7.49
CA GLU A 731 -34.95 -4.16 -6.91
C GLU A 731 -35.13 -4.53 -5.43
N TRP A 732 -34.35 -5.49 -4.96
CA TRP A 732 -34.35 -5.89 -3.58
C TRP A 732 -33.79 -4.80 -2.67
N ASN A 733 -34.40 -4.63 -1.52
CA ASN A 733 -33.96 -3.83 -0.38
C ASN A 733 -33.83 -4.73 0.85
N SER A 734 -32.99 -4.36 1.79
CA SER A 734 -32.75 -5.08 3.03
C SER A 734 -32.95 -4.19 4.23
N PHE A 735 -33.87 -4.55 5.11
CA PHE A 735 -34.03 -3.94 6.42
C PHE A 735 -33.29 -4.74 7.50
N TYR A 736 -32.63 -4.01 8.40
CA TYR A 736 -32.40 -4.44 9.77
C TYR A 736 -33.24 -3.54 10.67
N ILE A 737 -34.07 -4.14 11.51
CA ILE A 737 -34.96 -3.46 12.44
C ILE A 737 -34.65 -3.95 13.85
N LYS A 738 -34.47 -3.02 14.79
CA LYS A 738 -34.32 -3.30 16.21
C LYS A 738 -35.40 -2.59 16.99
N MET A 739 -36.14 -3.33 17.82
CA MET A 739 -37.17 -2.79 18.70
C MET A 739 -36.90 -3.19 20.14
N VAL A 740 -36.72 -2.21 21.02
CA VAL A 740 -36.49 -2.37 22.45
C VAL A 740 -37.40 -1.42 23.21
N GLY A 741 -38.26 -1.95 24.05
CA GLY A 741 -39.36 -1.17 24.62
C GLY A 741 -40.25 -0.59 23.56
N ASP A 742 -40.43 0.72 23.55
CA ASP A 742 -41.14 1.49 22.52
C ASP A 742 -40.20 2.11 21.44
N ARG A 743 -38.89 1.83 21.51
CA ARG A 743 -37.90 2.43 20.63
C ARG A 743 -37.50 1.56 19.47
N VAL A 744 -37.48 2.16 18.30
CA VAL A 744 -37.17 1.49 17.04
C VAL A 744 -35.95 2.13 16.38
N THR A 745 -35.07 1.29 15.89
CA THR A 745 -33.97 1.64 15.00
C THR A 745 -34.17 0.89 13.68
N VAL A 746 -34.08 1.59 12.55
CA VAL A 746 -34.17 0.98 11.22
C VAL A 746 -32.93 1.31 10.41
N VAL A 747 -32.32 0.28 9.84
CA VAL A 747 -31.25 0.38 8.86
C VAL A 747 -31.80 -0.15 7.53
N LEU A 748 -31.76 0.66 6.49
CA LEU A 748 -32.17 0.30 5.13
C LEU A 748 -30.93 0.26 4.24
N ASN A 749 -30.66 -0.89 3.64
CA ASN A 749 -29.53 -1.09 2.72
C ASN A 749 -28.16 -0.65 3.30
N GLY A 750 -27.98 -0.83 4.64
CA GLY A 750 -26.77 -0.44 5.36
C GLY A 750 -26.76 1.01 5.86
N GLU A 751 -27.76 1.79 5.55
CA GLU A 751 -27.92 3.17 5.99
C GLU A 751 -28.92 3.28 7.13
N LYS A 752 -28.51 3.85 8.26
CA LYS A 752 -29.41 4.08 9.39
C LYS A 752 -30.37 5.21 9.03
N VAL A 753 -31.65 4.88 8.88
CA VAL A 753 -32.70 5.81 8.46
C VAL A 753 -33.61 6.23 9.61
N VAL A 754 -33.73 5.39 10.67
CA VAL A 754 -34.39 5.72 11.94
C VAL A 754 -33.45 5.31 13.07
N ASP A 755 -33.21 6.18 14.03
CA ASP A 755 -32.27 5.96 15.12
C ASP A 755 -32.95 6.13 16.48
N ASN A 756 -33.33 5.01 17.10
CA ASN A 756 -33.87 4.97 18.47
C ASN A 756 -35.09 5.89 18.68
N VAL A 757 -36.01 5.89 17.71
CA VAL A 757 -37.26 6.70 17.73
C VAL A 757 -38.39 5.92 18.39
N ILE A 758 -39.24 6.62 19.17
CA ILE A 758 -40.43 6.02 19.80
C ILE A 758 -41.43 5.66 18.71
N LEU A 759 -41.91 4.41 18.72
CA LEU A 759 -43.07 3.98 17.94
C LEU A 759 -44.33 4.18 18.78
N GLU A 760 -45.18 5.04 18.30
CA GLU A 760 -46.47 5.33 19.00
C GLU A 760 -47.51 4.26 18.77
N ASN A 761 -48.32 3.98 19.84
CA ASN A 761 -49.48 3.11 19.67
C ASN A 761 -50.52 3.76 18.74
N TYR A 762 -50.63 3.28 17.53
CA TYR A 762 -51.53 3.82 16.50
C TYR A 762 -53.04 3.65 16.89
N TRP A 763 -53.36 2.54 17.52
CA TRP A 763 -54.75 2.14 17.81
C TRP A 763 -55.37 2.91 18.97
N ASP A 764 -54.56 3.31 19.94
CA ASP A 764 -54.89 4.25 21.00
C ASP A 764 -53.65 5.00 21.48
N ARG A 765 -53.58 6.27 21.12
CA ARG A 765 -52.41 7.14 21.43
C ARG A 765 -52.18 7.40 22.93
N LYS A 766 -53.14 7.05 23.76
CA LYS A 766 -53.05 7.19 25.21
C LYS A 766 -52.44 5.95 25.86
N LEU A 767 -52.39 4.85 25.14
CA LEU A 767 -51.77 3.60 25.63
C LEU A 767 -50.31 3.50 25.24
N PRO A 768 -49.49 2.84 26.07
CA PRO A 768 -48.13 2.48 25.63
C PRO A 768 -48.18 1.48 24.49
N ILE A 769 -47.05 1.28 23.83
CA ILE A 769 -46.86 0.22 22.83
C ILE A 769 -47.15 -1.14 23.50
N PHE A 770 -47.74 -2.10 22.76
CA PHE A 770 -48.00 -3.43 23.29
C PHE A 770 -46.67 -4.13 23.68
N PRO A 771 -46.56 -4.68 24.89
CA PRO A 771 -45.30 -5.29 25.36
C PRO A 771 -44.93 -6.53 24.55
N VAL A 772 -45.91 -7.29 24.09
CA VAL A 772 -45.76 -8.49 23.26
C VAL A 772 -46.93 -8.54 22.27
N GLU A 773 -46.62 -8.63 20.98
CA GLU A 773 -47.64 -8.83 19.94
C GLU A 773 -47.00 -9.35 18.63
N GLN A 774 -47.82 -9.59 17.61
CA GLN A 774 -47.36 -10.13 16.33
C GLN A 774 -46.52 -9.17 15.54
N ILE A 775 -45.66 -9.72 14.66
CA ILE A 775 -45.07 -9.01 13.52
C ILE A 775 -46.04 -9.22 12.35
N GLU A 776 -46.37 -8.15 11.64
CA GLU A 776 -47.34 -8.20 10.54
C GLU A 776 -46.70 -7.68 9.24
N MET A 777 -47.02 -8.34 8.12
CA MET A 777 -46.71 -7.90 6.77
C MET A 777 -47.96 -7.24 6.17
N GLN A 778 -47.87 -5.98 5.80
CA GLN A 778 -49.02 -5.20 5.29
C GLN A 778 -49.39 -5.64 3.89
N ALA A 779 -50.71 -5.81 3.68
CA ALA A 779 -51.33 -5.91 2.35
C ALA A 779 -51.89 -4.57 1.95
N HIS A 780 -51.39 -3.97 0.84
CA HIS A 780 -51.79 -2.64 0.40
C HIS A 780 -51.80 -2.51 -1.13
N GLY A 781 -52.75 -3.17 -1.81
CA GLY A 781 -53.08 -2.92 -3.23
C GLY A 781 -51.99 -3.15 -4.27
N SER A 782 -50.77 -3.54 -3.87
CA SER A 782 -49.66 -3.81 -4.80
C SER A 782 -48.89 -5.04 -4.39
N LYS A 783 -48.40 -5.76 -5.39
CA LYS A 783 -47.62 -6.97 -5.19
C LYS A 783 -46.28 -6.63 -4.53
N VAL A 784 -45.93 -7.37 -3.46
CA VAL A 784 -44.69 -7.25 -2.75
C VAL A 784 -44.09 -8.62 -2.46
N TYR A 785 -42.76 -8.70 -2.51
CA TYR A 785 -42.00 -9.91 -2.27
C TYR A 785 -41.15 -9.73 -1.03
N TYR A 786 -41.10 -10.80 -0.19
CA TYR A 786 -40.23 -10.86 0.99
C TYR A 786 -39.39 -12.13 1.00
N ARG A 787 -38.20 -12.05 1.55
CA ARG A 787 -37.28 -13.15 1.82
C ARG A 787 -36.36 -12.81 3.00
N ASN A 788 -35.59 -13.79 3.48
CA ASN A 788 -34.60 -13.59 4.55
C ASN A 788 -35.20 -12.97 5.80
N ILE A 789 -36.34 -13.51 6.24
CA ILE A 789 -37.05 -13.01 7.42
C ILE A 789 -36.51 -13.73 8.65
N TYR A 790 -35.57 -13.07 9.33
CA TYR A 790 -34.94 -13.58 10.55
C TYR A 790 -35.27 -12.70 11.73
N VAL A 791 -35.57 -13.32 12.87
CA VAL A 791 -35.85 -12.61 14.13
C VAL A 791 -34.98 -13.20 15.25
N LYS A 792 -34.37 -12.30 16.02
CA LYS A 792 -33.69 -12.61 17.27
C LYS A 792 -34.43 -11.92 18.40
N GLU A 793 -34.94 -12.73 19.32
CA GLU A 793 -35.57 -12.22 20.55
C GLU A 793 -34.47 -11.73 21.48
N LEU A 794 -34.68 -10.56 22.04
CA LEU A 794 -33.79 -9.99 23.05
C LEU A 794 -34.28 -10.35 24.45
N GLU A 795 -33.35 -10.54 25.37
CA GLU A 795 -33.69 -10.70 26.76
C GLU A 795 -34.42 -9.43 27.24
N LYS A 796 -35.52 -9.60 27.94
CA LYS A 796 -36.24 -8.48 28.56
C LYS A 796 -35.27 -7.73 29.46
N GLN A 797 -34.95 -6.51 29.07
CA GLN A 797 -34.36 -5.58 30.05
C GLN A 797 -35.43 -5.30 31.10
N GLU A 798 -35.13 -5.53 32.38
CA GLU A 798 -35.98 -5.05 33.44
C GLU A 798 -36.17 -3.55 33.31
N PRO A 799 -37.41 -3.03 33.49
CA PRO A 799 -37.59 -1.57 33.46
C PRO A 799 -36.67 -0.93 34.54
N PHE A 800 -36.05 0.18 34.15
CA PHE A 800 -35.28 0.96 35.08
C PHE A 800 -36.12 1.24 36.34
N LYS A 801 -35.66 0.73 37.47
CA LYS A 801 -36.23 1.01 38.81
C LYS A 801 -35.34 2.07 39.43
N LEU A 802 -35.94 3.17 39.82
CA LEU A 802 -35.29 4.14 40.71
C LEU A 802 -34.82 3.40 41.98
N SER A 803 -33.64 3.72 42.44
CA SER A 803 -33.21 3.30 43.77
C SER A 803 -34.12 3.92 44.85
N PRO A 804 -34.28 3.32 46.00
CA PRO A 804 -35.07 3.89 47.07
C PRO A 804 -34.62 5.29 47.50
N GLU A 805 -33.40 5.68 47.21
CA GLU A 805 -32.85 7.01 47.46
C GLU A 805 -33.30 8.01 46.41
N GLU A 806 -33.29 7.65 45.11
CA GLU A 806 -33.78 8.46 43.99
C GLU A 806 -35.30 8.66 44.07
N GLU A 807 -36.05 7.66 44.53
CA GLU A 807 -37.51 7.81 44.78
C GLU A 807 -37.79 8.83 45.87
N LYS A 808 -36.94 8.90 46.93
CA LYS A 808 -37.07 9.84 48.02
C LYS A 808 -36.70 11.27 47.59
N GLU A 809 -35.82 11.44 46.58
CA GLU A 809 -35.45 12.74 46.06
C GLU A 809 -36.47 13.29 45.04
N GLY A 810 -37.55 12.54 44.74
CA GLY A 810 -38.65 13.02 43.91
C GLY A 810 -38.42 12.99 42.39
N PHE A 811 -37.45 12.18 41.94
CA PHE A 811 -37.30 11.92 40.51
C PHE A 811 -38.53 11.11 40.01
N LYS A 812 -39.23 11.67 39.07
CA LYS A 812 -40.31 10.96 38.32
C LYS A 812 -39.69 10.49 37.02
N VAL A 813 -39.70 9.21 36.78
CA VAL A 813 -39.41 8.59 35.46
C VAL A 813 -40.59 8.83 34.51
#